data_59896b4e02d2deb5cb988a42a21fd1cc
#
_entry.id   59896b4e02d2deb5cb988a42a21fd1cc
#
_cell.length_a   1.000
_cell.length_b   1.000
_cell.length_c   1.000
_cell.angle_alpha   90.00
_cell.angle_beta   90.00
_cell.angle_gamma   90.00
#
_symmetry.space_group_name_H-M   'P 1'
#
loop_
_entity.id
_entity.type
_entity.pdbx_description
1 polymer ?
#
loop_
_entity_poly.entity_id
_entity_poly.type
_entity_poly.pdbx_seq_one_letter_code
_entity_poly.pdbx_strand_id
1 'polypeptide(L)'
;MQSSFMWTRRKFLGTSCISVGSALAAIDSPASVPDLASLSQDAGGEDGRSRPSRNRGHSLATETAVSSAEAVLRRQLGRRAADFHLRPMAPEQGHEVYEIEASGGQASIAGSSGVALCRGVYSYLRNVCGSMITWSGRNLNLPAVLPDQPRQRVVCPYKFVQYLNPCTYGYTMAFWDWARWERELDWMALHGITMPLAMEGQEAIWQRVWLAMGLTQAEIDEFSTGPGHLPWHRMGNINNFDGPLPQGWIEEKRVLQNKIIDRMRELGMKPVAPAFAGFVPQGFKRLHPEAETFTLLWLADEFKAIPRSTRTFILHPGENALYRKIGKKFIEEYKAEYGEVEYYLADTFNELAVPVSDEHRYEDLERFGRTVYEGIQAGDSNGTWVMQGWLFVYAADFWDNPSVQALLQGVPNDRMLIIDYSNDLTPKLRGKYAPGQWKVQKAFFGKQWVHGMAHTFGGNNNVKGNLALMASEPAKVQYSPERGNLVGWGMCPEGIENNEVVYELMTDAGWLSEPIDLAQWIPAYCKARYGSCPEPMLQAWKLLLESAYSAHIWMTKQAWQGEPGLHPEAASVDSGPTFELAVDRFLACSGELGHCELYRNDLIELVVQAVGGHVDGMLQKAVAAGDATQTRQAGEYAVAWMRRMDALLHLRPDRRLESWTEAARSWARSDDQAAYYDENARRLITTWGWPELSDYASRAWSGLTRDYYAARWSAWFDARRSGRGFSLDIWQQTWLSSPYRASPPLPVSDLFSESKNLLEECRQQTST
;
A
#
# COMPACT_ATOMS: atom_id res chain seq x y z
N MET A 1 22.57 8.50 -33.61
CA MET A 1 21.13 8.76 -33.43
C MET A 1 20.56 7.59 -32.63
N GLN A 2 20.71 7.65 -31.35
CA GLN A 2 20.10 6.70 -30.39
C GLN A 2 19.16 7.53 -29.52
N SER A 3 17.88 7.43 -29.77
CA SER A 3 16.85 7.99 -28.87
C SER A 3 16.72 7.05 -27.68
N SER A 4 17.28 7.45 -26.55
CA SER A 4 17.06 6.82 -25.25
C SER A 4 15.57 6.90 -24.89
N PHE A 5 14.89 5.77 -24.90
CA PHE A 5 13.54 5.65 -24.40
C PHE A 5 13.60 5.47 -22.87
N MET A 6 13.66 6.57 -22.14
CA MET A 6 13.34 6.56 -20.71
C MET A 6 11.84 6.36 -20.53
N TRP A 7 11.48 5.30 -19.84
CA TRP A 7 10.11 5.04 -19.40
C TRP A 7 9.86 5.85 -18.13
N THR A 8 9.16 6.95 -18.27
CA THR A 8 8.79 7.84 -17.19
C THR A 8 7.31 7.66 -16.87
N ARG A 9 6.90 7.93 -15.65
CA ARG A 9 5.47 7.99 -15.25
C ARG A 9 4.66 8.86 -16.22
N ARG A 10 5.28 9.86 -16.84
CA ARG A 10 4.66 10.77 -17.81
C ARG A 10 4.16 10.08 -19.08
N LYS A 11 4.88 9.08 -19.61
CA LYS A 11 4.38 8.28 -20.75
C LYS A 11 3.19 7.40 -20.36
N PHE A 12 3.00 7.22 -19.08
CA PHE A 12 1.89 6.48 -18.51
C PHE A 12 0.65 7.35 -18.29
N LEU A 13 0.84 8.64 -18.01
CA LEU A 13 -0.22 9.59 -17.66
C LEU A 13 -0.82 10.34 -18.85
N GLY A 14 -0.37 10.07 -20.07
CA GLY A 14 -0.93 10.66 -21.29
C GLY A 14 -0.50 12.11 -21.52
N THR A 15 -0.18 12.41 -22.75
CA THR A 15 0.30 13.73 -23.20
C THR A 15 -0.85 14.75 -23.21
N SER A 16 -0.88 15.68 -22.29
CA SER A 16 -1.69 16.90 -22.41
C SER A 16 -0.92 18.08 -21.83
N CYS A 17 -0.12 18.72 -22.64
CA CYS A 17 0.42 20.05 -22.37
C CYS A 17 -0.16 21.03 -23.37
N ILE A 18 -1.00 21.94 -22.91
CA ILE A 18 -1.22 23.24 -23.57
C ILE A 18 -0.85 24.31 -22.57
N SER A 19 0.17 25.07 -22.95
CA SER A 19 0.71 26.23 -22.24
C SER A 19 -0.27 27.39 -22.24
N VAL A 20 -0.51 28.02 -21.09
CA VAL A 20 -0.97 29.41 -21.00
C VAL A 20 -0.17 30.13 -19.93
N GLY A 21 0.33 31.28 -20.30
CA GLY A 21 1.30 32.07 -19.59
C GLY A 21 0.82 32.77 -18.32
N SER A 22 1.81 33.17 -17.59
CA SER A 22 1.87 33.85 -16.32
C SER A 22 1.11 35.18 -16.24
N ALA A 23 0.47 35.42 -15.08
CA ALA A 23 0.33 36.77 -14.53
C ALA A 23 0.45 36.66 -12.99
N LEU A 24 1.57 37.14 -12.49
CA LEU A 24 1.84 37.41 -11.09
C LEU A 24 1.17 38.72 -10.68
N ALA A 25 0.41 38.70 -9.60
CA ALA A 25 0.14 39.90 -8.82
C ALA A 25 0.41 39.62 -7.35
N ALA A 26 1.37 40.37 -6.81
CA ALA A 26 1.76 40.36 -5.42
C ALA A 26 0.71 41.04 -4.54
N ILE A 27 0.42 40.48 -3.37
CA ILE A 27 -0.21 41.23 -2.27
C ILE A 27 0.62 40.95 -0.99
N ASP A 28 1.28 42.02 -0.52
CA ASP A 28 1.89 42.16 0.78
C ASP A 28 0.83 42.44 1.85
N SER A 29 0.93 41.83 3.04
CA SER A 29 1.14 42.47 4.34
C SER A 29 0.78 41.55 5.52
N PRO A 30 1.46 41.72 6.67
CA PRO A 30 1.50 40.74 7.74
C PRO A 30 0.51 41.06 8.86
N ALA A 31 -0.09 40.04 9.46
CA ALA A 31 -0.79 40.15 10.73
C ALA A 31 -0.01 39.47 11.84
N SER A 32 0.21 40.23 12.89
CA SER A 32 0.93 39.97 14.12
C SER A 32 0.32 38.84 14.95
N VAL A 33 1.17 37.93 15.45
CA VAL A 33 0.87 36.90 16.44
C VAL A 33 1.07 37.47 17.84
N PRO A 34 0.16 37.24 18.78
CA PRO A 34 0.39 37.59 20.19
C PRO A 34 1.24 36.53 20.90
N ASP A 35 2.12 37.05 21.74
CA ASP A 35 3.05 36.38 22.63
C ASP A 35 2.31 35.58 23.73
N LEU A 36 2.60 34.31 23.87
CA LEU A 36 2.15 33.43 24.94
C LEU A 36 3.38 32.88 25.68
N ALA A 37 4.03 33.81 26.45
CA ALA A 37 4.92 33.43 27.51
C ALA A 37 4.15 33.59 28.82
N SER A 38 3.71 32.50 29.41
CA SER A 38 3.57 32.27 30.86
C SER A 38 2.59 31.13 31.12
N LEU A 39 3.08 29.97 31.42
CA LEU A 39 2.53 29.00 32.38
C LEU A 39 3.58 27.86 32.52
N SER A 40 4.58 28.13 33.32
CA SER A 40 5.37 27.10 33.97
C SER A 40 4.97 27.11 35.43
N GLN A 41 4.42 26.01 35.94
CA GLN A 41 4.78 25.42 37.23
C GLN A 41 3.81 24.29 37.61
N ASP A 42 4.47 23.20 38.08
CA ASP A 42 3.95 22.18 38.96
C ASP A 42 3.05 21.06 38.39
N ALA A 43 3.69 19.95 38.03
CA ALA A 43 3.28 18.62 38.48
C ALA A 43 4.48 17.65 38.45
N GLY A 44 5.23 17.59 39.49
CA GLY A 44 6.12 16.46 39.78
C GLY A 44 5.29 15.24 40.10
N GLY A 45 5.54 14.16 39.35
CA GLY A 45 4.97 12.83 39.57
C GLY A 45 5.99 11.81 39.05
N GLU A 46 6.90 11.39 39.92
CA GLU A 46 7.77 10.25 39.72
C GLU A 46 6.90 9.00 39.48
N ASP A 47 6.92 8.46 38.27
CA ASP A 47 6.52 7.07 38.04
C ASP A 47 7.72 6.34 37.41
N GLY A 48 8.69 6.09 38.27
CA GLY A 48 9.84 5.22 38.03
C GLY A 48 9.42 3.75 38.01
N ARG A 49 8.74 3.31 36.97
CA ARG A 49 8.62 1.89 36.64
C ARG A 49 9.74 1.52 35.69
N SER A 50 10.87 1.09 36.27
CA SER A 50 11.87 0.32 35.55
C SER A 50 11.20 -0.90 34.88
N ARG A 51 11.13 -0.89 33.54
CA ARG A 51 10.76 -2.08 32.78
C ARG A 51 11.73 -3.21 33.15
N PRO A 52 11.27 -4.42 33.48
CA PRO A 52 12.15 -5.54 33.78
C PRO A 52 13.01 -5.88 32.57
N SER A 53 14.32 -6.03 32.76
CA SER A 53 15.28 -6.46 31.75
C SER A 53 14.82 -7.77 31.10
N ARG A 54 14.60 -7.74 29.77
CA ARG A 54 14.09 -8.86 28.98
C ARG A 54 15.21 -9.86 28.66
N ASN A 55 15.72 -10.55 29.66
CA ASN A 55 16.51 -11.77 29.49
C ASN A 55 15.75 -12.92 30.13
N ARG A 56 14.71 -13.43 29.45
CA ARG A 56 13.97 -14.63 29.85
C ARG A 56 13.96 -15.62 28.69
N GLY A 57 14.53 -16.78 28.92
CA GLY A 57 14.84 -17.80 27.95
C GLY A 57 13.66 -18.42 27.17
N HIS A 58 13.99 -19.33 26.29
CA HIS A 58 13.18 -20.03 25.30
C HIS A 58 11.77 -20.48 25.74
N SER A 59 11.57 -20.83 27.00
CA SER A 59 10.26 -21.26 27.56
C SER A 59 9.21 -20.15 27.60
N LEU A 60 9.61 -18.92 27.90
CA LEU A 60 8.69 -17.76 27.94
C LEU A 60 8.28 -17.28 26.56
N ALA A 61 9.15 -17.40 25.55
CA ALA A 61 8.82 -17.04 24.18
C ALA A 61 7.75 -17.98 23.59
N THR A 62 7.80 -19.25 23.95
CA THR A 62 6.85 -20.29 23.50
C THR A 62 5.46 -20.12 24.12
N GLU A 63 5.39 -19.82 25.42
CA GLU A 63 4.13 -19.54 26.12
C GLU A 63 3.48 -18.25 25.60
N THR A 64 4.30 -17.22 25.28
CA THR A 64 3.84 -15.98 24.68
C THR A 64 3.24 -16.19 23.29
N ALA A 65 3.86 -17.01 22.45
CA ALA A 65 3.37 -17.31 21.11
C ALA A 65 1.99 -17.98 21.13
N VAL A 66 1.77 -18.97 22.03
CA VAL A 66 0.47 -19.63 22.19
C VAL A 66 -0.57 -18.65 22.70
N SER A 67 -0.29 -17.91 23.77
CA SER A 67 -1.25 -16.97 24.36
C SER A 67 -1.64 -15.84 23.39
N SER A 68 -0.71 -15.38 22.56
CA SER A 68 -0.96 -14.36 21.53
C SER A 68 -1.85 -14.90 20.42
N ALA A 69 -1.59 -16.11 19.93
CA ALA A 69 -2.43 -16.78 18.95
C ALA A 69 -3.85 -17.04 19.50
N GLU A 70 -3.98 -17.50 20.74
CA GLU A 70 -5.28 -17.64 21.40
C GLU A 70 -6.03 -16.31 21.50
N ALA A 71 -5.33 -15.20 21.74
CA ALA A 71 -5.96 -13.89 21.77
C ALA A 71 -6.50 -13.49 20.38
N VAL A 72 -5.77 -13.78 19.29
CA VAL A 72 -6.27 -13.63 17.92
C VAL A 72 -7.53 -14.48 17.72
N LEU A 73 -7.51 -15.75 18.07
CA LEU A 73 -8.66 -16.64 17.90
C LEU A 73 -9.87 -16.14 18.69
N ARG A 74 -9.70 -15.67 19.92
CA ARG A 74 -10.81 -15.12 20.74
C ARG A 74 -11.45 -13.90 20.07
N ARG A 75 -10.67 -13.00 19.46
CA ARG A 75 -11.20 -11.84 18.73
C ARG A 75 -11.94 -12.24 17.45
N GLN A 76 -11.42 -13.25 16.74
CA GLN A 76 -11.97 -13.65 15.45
C GLN A 76 -13.14 -14.65 15.56
N LEU A 77 -13.07 -15.62 16.48
CA LEU A 77 -14.00 -16.74 16.57
C LEU A 77 -14.93 -16.69 17.80
N GLY A 78 -14.68 -15.75 18.72
CA GLY A 78 -15.44 -15.64 19.96
C GLY A 78 -15.39 -16.94 20.78
N ARG A 79 -16.56 -17.47 21.16
CA ARG A 79 -16.64 -18.71 21.95
C ARG A 79 -16.11 -19.95 21.22
N ARG A 80 -16.14 -19.96 19.88
CA ARG A 80 -15.65 -21.07 19.07
C ARG A 80 -14.10 -21.18 19.08
N ALA A 81 -13.39 -20.19 19.64
CA ALA A 81 -11.95 -20.31 19.88
C ALA A 81 -11.60 -21.50 20.83
N ALA A 82 -12.53 -21.90 21.71
CA ALA A 82 -12.34 -23.05 22.60
C ALA A 82 -12.34 -24.43 21.89
N ASP A 83 -12.76 -24.48 20.63
CA ASP A 83 -12.72 -25.70 19.83
C ASP A 83 -11.31 -25.97 19.25
N PHE A 84 -10.37 -25.04 19.44
CA PHE A 84 -9.00 -25.11 18.94
C PHE A 84 -8.00 -25.25 20.08
N HIS A 85 -7.19 -26.29 20.01
CA HIS A 85 -6.14 -26.61 20.98
C HIS A 85 -4.78 -26.23 20.39
N LEU A 86 -4.20 -25.14 20.87
CA LEU A 86 -2.93 -24.63 20.36
C LEU A 86 -1.76 -25.19 21.17
N ARG A 87 -0.72 -25.67 20.50
CA ARG A 87 0.50 -26.16 21.14
C ARG A 87 1.76 -25.70 20.34
N PRO A 88 2.85 -25.38 21.05
CA PRO A 88 4.08 -24.98 20.39
C PRO A 88 4.80 -26.18 19.78
N MET A 89 5.58 -25.91 18.73
CA MET A 89 6.55 -26.84 18.15
C MET A 89 7.83 -26.10 17.71
N ALA A 90 8.89 -26.83 17.41
CA ALA A 90 10.12 -26.24 16.91
C ALA A 90 10.02 -25.89 15.40
N PRO A 91 10.65 -24.80 14.93
CA PRO A 91 10.80 -24.54 13.51
C PRO A 91 11.65 -25.62 12.84
N GLU A 92 11.50 -25.82 11.54
CA GLU A 92 12.27 -26.79 10.77
C GLU A 92 13.35 -26.09 9.93
N GLN A 93 14.61 -26.29 10.28
CA GLN A 93 15.75 -25.64 9.61
C GLN A 93 15.63 -24.10 9.52
N GLY A 94 14.96 -23.48 10.51
CA GLY A 94 14.73 -22.04 10.54
C GLY A 94 13.48 -21.56 9.76
N HIS A 95 12.71 -22.49 9.22
CA HIS A 95 11.44 -22.25 8.54
C HIS A 95 10.25 -22.41 9.49
N GLU A 96 9.23 -21.60 9.30
CA GLU A 96 7.97 -21.72 10.03
C GLU A 96 7.26 -23.03 9.66
N VAL A 97 6.64 -23.65 10.65
CA VAL A 97 5.94 -24.94 10.53
C VAL A 97 4.63 -24.91 11.27
N TYR A 98 3.59 -25.49 10.70
CA TYR A 98 2.39 -25.83 11.44
C TYR A 98 1.94 -27.27 11.17
N GLU A 99 1.22 -27.87 12.13
CA GLU A 99 0.52 -29.14 12.00
C GLU A 99 -0.94 -28.96 12.38
N ILE A 100 -1.83 -29.61 11.66
CA ILE A 100 -3.28 -29.63 11.89
C ILE A 100 -3.69 -31.07 12.08
N GLU A 101 -4.49 -31.35 13.11
CA GLU A 101 -5.20 -32.60 13.31
C GLU A 101 -6.54 -32.32 13.99
N ALA A 102 -7.63 -32.85 13.47
CA ALA A 102 -8.94 -32.65 14.09
C ALA A 102 -9.71 -33.96 14.21
N SER A 103 -10.30 -34.19 15.38
CA SER A 103 -11.14 -35.36 15.66
C SER A 103 -12.12 -35.07 16.79
N GLY A 104 -13.29 -35.69 16.73
CA GLY A 104 -14.29 -35.60 17.79
C GLY A 104 -14.80 -34.15 18.02
N GLY A 105 -14.78 -33.30 17.03
CA GLY A 105 -15.23 -31.91 17.11
C GLY A 105 -14.22 -30.91 17.68
N GLN A 106 -12.96 -31.31 17.88
CA GLN A 106 -11.87 -30.47 18.36
C GLN A 106 -10.74 -30.46 17.32
N ALA A 107 -10.11 -29.32 17.14
CA ALA A 107 -8.95 -29.18 16.28
C ALA A 107 -7.68 -28.87 17.10
N SER A 108 -6.65 -29.71 16.94
CA SER A 108 -5.33 -29.51 17.54
C SER A 108 -4.39 -28.90 16.50
N ILE A 109 -3.84 -27.73 16.81
CA ILE A 109 -2.92 -27.01 15.94
C ILE A 109 -1.58 -26.89 16.68
N ALA A 110 -0.50 -27.37 16.07
CA ALA A 110 0.85 -27.09 16.51
C ALA A 110 1.52 -26.07 15.58
N GLY A 111 2.34 -25.17 16.12
CA GLY A 111 3.03 -24.13 15.31
C GLY A 111 4.32 -23.66 15.93
N SER A 112 5.27 -23.26 15.07
CA SER A 112 6.60 -22.81 15.47
C SER A 112 6.63 -21.38 16.02
N SER A 113 5.57 -20.60 15.75
CA SER A 113 5.36 -19.23 16.24
C SER A 113 3.87 -18.95 16.38
N GLY A 114 3.51 -17.79 16.94
CA GLY A 114 2.12 -17.33 16.98
C GLY A 114 1.54 -17.18 15.56
N VAL A 115 2.36 -16.73 14.59
CA VAL A 115 1.97 -16.67 13.17
C VAL A 115 1.68 -18.07 12.62
N ALA A 116 2.57 -19.02 12.83
CA ALA A 116 2.38 -20.41 12.35
C ALA A 116 1.14 -21.06 12.96
N LEU A 117 0.87 -20.82 14.26
CA LEU A 117 -0.37 -21.28 14.93
C LEU A 117 -1.61 -20.68 14.28
N CYS A 118 -1.65 -19.35 14.09
CA CYS A 118 -2.77 -18.66 13.46
C CYS A 118 -2.96 -19.11 12.00
N ARG A 119 -1.87 -19.29 11.24
CA ARG A 119 -1.93 -19.79 9.85
C ARG A 119 -2.47 -21.20 9.78
N GLY A 120 -2.08 -22.09 10.72
CA GLY A 120 -2.63 -23.43 10.80
C GLY A 120 -4.13 -23.43 11.09
N VAL A 121 -4.58 -22.59 12.02
CA VAL A 121 -6.03 -22.41 12.29
C VAL A 121 -6.74 -21.89 11.03
N TYR A 122 -6.22 -20.87 10.39
CA TYR A 122 -6.86 -20.29 9.19
C TYR A 122 -6.91 -21.28 8.02
N SER A 123 -5.86 -22.07 7.84
CA SER A 123 -5.85 -23.15 6.84
C SER A 123 -6.96 -24.17 7.11
N TYR A 124 -7.17 -24.56 8.36
CA TYR A 124 -8.28 -25.46 8.74
C TYR A 124 -9.65 -24.79 8.53
N LEU A 125 -9.83 -23.55 8.98
CA LEU A 125 -11.07 -22.80 8.81
C LEU A 125 -11.46 -22.71 7.34
N ARG A 126 -10.52 -22.38 6.48
CA ARG A 126 -10.75 -22.13 5.05
C ARG A 126 -10.96 -23.44 4.27
N ASN A 127 -10.04 -24.38 4.41
CA ASN A 127 -9.99 -25.56 3.55
C ASN A 127 -10.90 -26.70 4.05
N VAL A 128 -11.17 -26.78 5.35
CA VAL A 128 -11.99 -27.82 5.95
C VAL A 128 -13.38 -27.32 6.33
N CYS A 129 -13.46 -26.16 6.99
CA CYS A 129 -14.75 -25.62 7.44
C CYS A 129 -15.46 -24.75 6.40
N GLY A 130 -14.78 -24.34 5.31
CA GLY A 130 -15.36 -23.42 4.32
C GLY A 130 -15.68 -22.05 4.90
N SER A 131 -14.78 -21.51 5.74
CA SER A 131 -14.89 -20.21 6.42
C SER A 131 -13.75 -19.30 6.02
N MET A 132 -13.99 -17.99 5.94
CA MET A 132 -13.00 -17.00 5.51
C MET A 132 -13.07 -15.73 6.36
N ILE A 133 -11.91 -15.14 6.64
CA ILE A 133 -11.73 -13.87 7.34
C ILE A 133 -10.91 -12.96 6.44
N THR A 134 -11.47 -11.83 6.02
CA THR A 134 -10.85 -10.89 5.08
C THR A 134 -10.96 -9.44 5.57
N TRP A 135 -10.42 -8.47 4.80
CA TRP A 135 -10.53 -7.06 5.14
C TRP A 135 -11.97 -6.54 5.10
N SER A 136 -12.74 -6.96 4.07
CA SER A 136 -14.10 -6.46 3.84
C SER A 136 -15.18 -7.19 4.64
N GLY A 137 -14.83 -8.19 5.43
CA GLY A 137 -15.78 -8.96 6.23
C GLY A 137 -15.31 -10.38 6.52
N ARG A 138 -16.26 -11.19 6.95
CA ARG A 138 -15.98 -12.60 7.27
C ARG A 138 -17.17 -13.51 6.96
N ASN A 139 -16.89 -14.68 6.46
CA ASN A 139 -17.83 -15.77 6.37
C ASN A 139 -17.42 -16.86 7.35
N LEU A 140 -18.02 -16.87 8.56
CA LEU A 140 -17.75 -17.84 9.62
C LEU A 140 -18.88 -18.86 9.68
N ASN A 141 -19.06 -19.63 8.62
CA ASN A 141 -20.05 -20.72 8.57
C ASN A 141 -19.47 -21.99 9.21
N LEU A 142 -19.07 -21.91 10.49
CA LEU A 142 -18.48 -23.03 11.21
C LEU A 142 -19.53 -24.09 11.51
N PRO A 143 -19.30 -25.36 11.14
CA PRO A 143 -20.16 -26.46 11.54
C PRO A 143 -20.29 -26.55 13.06
N ALA A 144 -21.45 -27.01 13.55
CA ALA A 144 -21.67 -27.18 15.00
C ALA A 144 -20.63 -28.11 15.64
N VAL A 145 -20.23 -29.13 14.92
CA VAL A 145 -19.11 -30.04 15.25
C VAL A 145 -18.05 -29.85 14.19
N LEU A 146 -16.82 -29.55 14.61
CA LEU A 146 -15.71 -29.40 13.68
C LEU A 146 -15.44 -30.70 12.92
N PRO A 147 -15.28 -30.68 11.58
CA PRO A 147 -15.00 -31.87 10.80
C PRO A 147 -13.66 -32.50 11.16
N ASP A 148 -13.58 -33.81 11.11
CA ASP A 148 -12.32 -34.54 11.28
C ASP A 148 -11.34 -34.23 10.17
N GLN A 149 -10.06 -34.06 10.53
CA GLN A 149 -8.95 -33.81 9.62
C GLN A 149 -7.77 -34.71 10.03
N PRO A 150 -7.30 -35.60 9.15
CA PRO A 150 -6.07 -36.33 9.38
C PRO A 150 -4.89 -35.38 9.59
N ARG A 151 -3.89 -35.81 10.33
CA ARG A 151 -2.69 -35.02 10.59
C ARG A 151 -2.06 -34.55 9.28
N GLN A 152 -1.94 -33.23 9.14
CA GLN A 152 -1.31 -32.53 8.02
C GLN A 152 -0.20 -31.65 8.58
N ARG A 153 1.00 -31.74 7.98
CA ARG A 153 2.15 -30.90 8.32
C ARG A 153 2.49 -30.01 7.12
N VAL A 154 2.73 -28.74 7.37
CA VAL A 154 3.16 -27.77 6.37
C VAL A 154 4.39 -27.02 6.87
N VAL A 155 5.44 -27.04 6.08
CA VAL A 155 6.66 -26.26 6.30
C VAL A 155 6.67 -25.12 5.29
N CYS A 156 6.79 -23.89 5.76
CA CYS A 156 6.90 -22.74 4.89
C CYS A 156 8.16 -22.86 4.03
N PRO A 157 8.10 -22.79 2.68
CA PRO A 157 9.28 -22.94 1.84
C PRO A 157 10.21 -21.74 1.91
N TYR A 158 9.77 -20.63 2.47
CA TYR A 158 10.50 -19.38 2.62
C TYR A 158 10.83 -19.11 4.09
N LYS A 159 11.99 -18.51 4.33
CA LYS A 159 12.38 -18.02 5.66
C LYS A 159 11.51 -16.84 6.08
N PHE A 160 11.10 -16.01 5.11
CA PHE A 160 10.28 -14.82 5.33
C PHE A 160 9.10 -14.77 4.38
N VAL A 161 7.92 -14.42 4.91
CA VAL A 161 6.77 -13.94 4.16
C VAL A 161 6.64 -12.45 4.46
N GLN A 162 7.14 -11.63 3.53
CA GLN A 162 7.24 -10.17 3.67
C GLN A 162 5.90 -9.52 3.29
N TYR A 163 5.58 -8.40 3.93
CA TYR A 163 4.35 -7.67 3.68
C TYR A 163 4.54 -6.15 3.82
N LEU A 164 3.82 -5.41 3.00
CA LEU A 164 3.76 -3.96 2.88
C LEU A 164 4.89 -3.34 2.05
N ASN A 165 4.55 -2.17 1.52
CA ASN A 165 5.40 -1.20 0.85
C ASN A 165 5.36 0.09 1.70
N PRO A 166 6.39 0.94 1.72
CA PRO A 166 6.33 2.22 2.40
C PRO A 166 5.11 3.07 2.02
N CYS A 167 4.70 3.08 0.73
CA CYS A 167 3.54 3.85 0.25
C CYS A 167 2.20 3.39 0.82
N THR A 168 2.09 2.14 1.29
CA THR A 168 0.88 1.64 1.96
C THR A 168 0.53 2.46 3.20
N TYR A 169 1.56 2.97 3.90
CA TYR A 169 1.41 3.84 5.06
C TYR A 169 0.81 5.22 4.74
N GLY A 170 0.81 5.64 3.47
CA GLY A 170 0.07 6.80 2.98
C GLY A 170 -1.28 6.40 2.43
N TYR A 171 -1.29 5.63 1.36
CA TYR A 171 -2.50 5.34 0.59
C TYR A 171 -3.57 4.54 1.33
N THR A 172 -3.24 3.82 2.39
CA THR A 172 -4.24 3.05 3.16
C THR A 172 -4.14 3.30 4.66
N MET A 173 -2.94 3.32 5.24
CA MET A 173 -2.75 3.25 6.68
C MET A 173 -2.54 4.61 7.37
N ALA A 174 -2.47 5.73 6.62
CA ALA A 174 -2.09 7.03 7.15
C ALA A 174 -2.85 7.42 8.42
N PHE A 175 -4.16 7.14 8.43
CA PHE A 175 -5.06 7.57 9.50
C PHE A 175 -5.60 6.40 10.35
N TRP A 176 -4.98 5.23 10.29
CA TRP A 176 -5.39 4.10 11.10
C TRP A 176 -5.10 4.31 12.57
N ASP A 177 -6.11 4.01 13.39
CA ASP A 177 -6.01 3.91 14.84
C ASP A 177 -5.56 2.49 15.28
N TRP A 178 -5.46 2.28 16.59
CA TRP A 178 -5.10 0.97 17.13
C TRP A 178 -6.12 -0.12 16.77
N ALA A 179 -7.42 0.19 16.78
CA ALA A 179 -8.45 -0.81 16.50
C ALA A 179 -8.35 -1.34 15.07
N ARG A 180 -8.02 -0.46 14.09
CA ARG A 180 -7.78 -0.90 12.71
C ARG A 180 -6.46 -1.65 12.56
N TRP A 181 -5.40 -1.18 13.23
CA TRP A 181 -4.11 -1.88 13.25
C TRP A 181 -4.20 -3.26 13.91
N GLU A 182 -4.94 -3.42 15.02
CA GLU A 182 -5.12 -4.73 15.66
C GLU A 182 -5.80 -5.74 14.74
N ARG A 183 -6.80 -5.31 13.95
CA ARG A 183 -7.42 -6.17 12.93
C ARG A 183 -6.44 -6.56 11.83
N GLU A 184 -5.57 -5.64 11.41
CA GLU A 184 -4.56 -5.95 10.39
C GLU A 184 -3.51 -6.92 10.89
N LEU A 185 -3.04 -6.75 12.12
CA LEU A 185 -2.09 -7.68 12.76
C LEU A 185 -2.69 -9.08 12.95
N ASP A 186 -3.98 -9.17 13.26
CA ASP A 186 -4.71 -10.42 13.29
C ASP A 186 -4.79 -11.05 11.89
N TRP A 187 -5.10 -10.24 10.86
CA TRP A 187 -5.11 -10.69 9.47
C TRP A 187 -3.73 -11.18 9.03
N MET A 188 -2.69 -10.41 9.30
CA MET A 188 -1.29 -10.81 9.02
C MET A 188 -0.97 -12.17 9.64
N ALA A 189 -1.32 -12.38 10.92
CA ALA A 189 -1.04 -13.63 11.62
C ALA A 189 -1.80 -14.82 11.00
N LEU A 190 -3.10 -14.65 10.72
CA LEU A 190 -3.94 -15.69 10.09
C LEU A 190 -3.45 -16.02 8.66
N HIS A 191 -2.94 -15.04 7.94
CA HIS A 191 -2.44 -15.21 6.58
C HIS A 191 -0.95 -15.58 6.51
N GLY A 192 -0.30 -15.77 7.66
CA GLY A 192 1.06 -16.32 7.72
C GLY A 192 2.17 -15.32 7.40
N ILE A 193 1.95 -14.02 7.61
CA ILE A 193 2.95 -12.96 7.41
C ILE A 193 3.97 -13.01 8.54
N THR A 194 5.25 -13.13 8.19
CA THR A 194 6.34 -13.25 9.17
C THR A 194 7.26 -12.03 9.22
N MET A 195 7.29 -11.18 8.16
CA MET A 195 8.18 -10.03 8.07
C MET A 195 7.45 -8.79 7.52
N PRO A 196 6.62 -8.11 8.33
CA PRO A 196 5.97 -6.88 7.92
C PRO A 196 6.89 -5.67 8.07
N LEU A 197 6.67 -4.61 7.25
CA LEU A 197 7.23 -3.29 7.54
C LEU A 197 6.60 -2.72 8.83
N ALA A 198 7.36 -1.91 9.57
CA ALA A 198 6.95 -1.31 10.84
C ALA A 198 7.41 0.16 10.89
N MET A 199 6.75 1.01 10.08
CA MET A 199 7.23 2.37 9.75
C MET A 199 6.52 3.49 10.52
N GLU A 200 5.49 3.18 11.35
CA GLU A 200 4.81 4.20 12.15
C GLU A 200 5.73 4.83 13.20
N GLY A 201 5.41 6.05 13.65
CA GLY A 201 6.02 6.69 14.81
C GLY A 201 7.51 7.05 14.69
N GLN A 202 8.13 6.86 13.52
CA GLN A 202 9.55 7.19 13.33
C GLN A 202 9.83 8.69 13.42
N GLU A 203 8.84 9.53 13.18
CA GLU A 203 8.95 10.99 13.28
C GLU A 203 9.30 11.45 14.70
N ALA A 204 8.80 10.76 15.73
CA ALA A 204 9.18 11.01 17.13
C ALA A 204 10.66 10.70 17.39
N ILE A 205 11.20 9.68 16.75
CA ILE A 205 12.62 9.31 16.86
C ILE A 205 13.47 10.31 16.09
N TRP A 206 13.10 10.66 14.87
CA TRP A 206 13.80 11.67 14.08
C TRP A 206 13.83 13.04 14.76
N GLN A 207 12.72 13.47 15.37
CA GLN A 207 12.67 14.71 16.14
C GLN A 207 13.71 14.71 17.27
N ARG A 208 13.82 13.62 18.04
CA ARG A 208 14.83 13.49 19.11
C ARG A 208 16.25 13.51 18.56
N VAL A 209 16.49 12.81 17.47
CA VAL A 209 17.81 12.78 16.80
C VAL A 209 18.23 14.18 16.38
N TRP A 210 17.37 14.89 15.67
CA TRP A 210 17.71 16.22 15.15
C TRP A 210 17.85 17.27 16.24
N LEU A 211 17.01 17.26 17.28
CA LEU A 211 17.19 18.11 18.48
C LEU A 211 18.51 17.80 19.18
N ALA A 212 18.87 16.53 19.37
CA ALA A 212 20.15 16.13 19.99
C ALA A 212 21.36 16.48 19.10
N MET A 213 21.17 16.61 17.79
CA MET A 213 22.19 17.10 16.85
C MET A 213 22.33 18.63 16.88
N GLY A 214 21.39 19.37 17.51
CA GLY A 214 21.42 20.83 17.68
C GLY A 214 20.56 21.61 16.70
N LEU A 215 19.64 20.94 15.94
CA LEU A 215 18.62 21.63 15.18
C LEU A 215 17.55 22.19 16.11
N THR A 216 16.95 23.29 15.69
CA THR A 216 15.79 23.88 16.37
C THR A 216 14.51 23.17 15.95
N GLN A 217 13.44 23.28 16.77
CA GLN A 217 12.13 22.74 16.39
C GLN A 217 11.62 23.33 15.08
N ALA A 218 11.81 24.62 14.84
CA ALA A 218 11.40 25.28 13.59
C ALA A 218 12.08 24.68 12.35
N GLU A 219 13.38 24.33 12.43
CA GLU A 219 14.10 23.66 11.33
C GLU A 219 13.61 22.23 11.10
N ILE A 220 13.13 21.54 12.14
CA ILE A 220 12.54 20.21 12.05
C ILE A 220 11.12 20.31 11.45
N ASP A 221 10.34 21.30 11.87
CA ASP A 221 8.99 21.56 11.36
C ASP A 221 9.03 21.89 9.87
N GLU A 222 9.99 22.72 9.42
CA GLU A 222 10.22 23.03 8.01
C GLU A 222 10.61 21.78 7.20
N PHE A 223 11.35 20.84 7.77
CA PHE A 223 11.73 19.60 7.12
C PHE A 223 10.55 18.63 6.98
N SER A 224 9.58 18.69 7.87
CA SER A 224 8.48 17.72 7.95
C SER A 224 7.48 17.84 6.78
N THR A 225 6.75 16.75 6.54
CA THR A 225 5.74 16.62 5.50
C THR A 225 4.41 16.20 6.15
N GLY A 226 3.29 16.60 5.54
CA GLY A 226 1.95 16.29 6.05
C GLY A 226 1.66 14.78 6.16
N PRO A 227 0.69 14.38 6.99
CA PRO A 227 0.45 12.98 7.40
C PRO A 227 0.29 11.99 6.26
N GLY A 228 -0.49 12.30 5.25
CA GLY A 228 -0.74 11.42 4.12
C GLY A 228 0.48 11.22 3.23
N HIS A 229 1.40 12.19 3.20
CA HIS A 229 2.57 12.21 2.33
C HIS A 229 3.86 11.74 3.01
N LEU A 230 3.79 11.31 4.28
CA LEU A 230 4.93 10.79 5.04
C LEU A 230 5.73 9.68 4.36
N PRO A 231 5.13 8.72 3.63
CA PRO A 231 5.91 7.70 2.94
C PRO A 231 7.01 8.26 2.03
N TRP A 232 6.70 9.30 1.27
CA TRP A 232 7.66 9.92 0.34
C TRP A 232 8.69 10.78 1.06
N HIS A 233 8.34 11.37 2.20
CA HIS A 233 9.30 11.99 3.11
C HIS A 233 10.28 10.95 3.68
N ARG A 234 9.76 9.80 4.14
CA ARG A 234 10.53 8.70 4.73
C ARG A 234 11.51 8.06 3.72
N MET A 235 11.13 8.02 2.44
CA MET A 235 11.99 7.56 1.34
C MET A 235 12.92 8.65 0.78
N GLY A 236 12.88 9.87 1.31
CA GLY A 236 13.71 10.97 0.87
C GLY A 236 13.28 11.63 -0.46
N ASN A 237 12.08 11.34 -0.95
CA ASN A 237 11.57 11.92 -2.20
C ASN A 237 11.21 13.39 -2.04
N ILE A 238 10.58 13.76 -0.92
CA ILE A 238 10.10 15.11 -0.64
C ILE A 238 10.37 15.52 0.80
N ASN A 239 10.48 16.82 1.04
CA ASN A 239 10.34 17.45 2.34
C ASN A 239 9.57 18.76 2.20
N ASN A 240 9.25 19.43 3.31
CA ASN A 240 8.57 20.72 3.32
C ASN A 240 7.33 20.75 2.42
N PHE A 241 6.49 19.71 2.51
CA PHE A 241 5.26 19.61 1.75
C PHE A 241 4.08 19.32 2.67
N ASP A 242 3.09 20.20 2.66
CA ASP A 242 1.85 20.05 3.43
C ASP A 242 2.04 19.86 4.95
N GLY A 243 3.23 20.28 5.47
CA GLY A 243 3.58 20.29 6.89
C GLY A 243 3.24 21.63 7.56
N PRO A 244 3.66 21.84 8.81
CA PRO A 244 4.36 20.90 9.68
C PRO A 244 3.44 19.86 10.30
N LEU A 245 4.03 18.75 10.80
CA LEU A 245 3.29 17.76 11.57
C LEU A 245 2.92 18.33 12.95
N PRO A 246 1.65 18.31 13.35
CA PRO A 246 1.27 18.66 14.71
C PRO A 246 1.95 17.77 15.75
N GLN A 247 2.46 18.36 16.84
CA GLN A 247 3.16 17.62 17.89
C GLN A 247 2.29 16.49 18.50
N GLY A 248 0.97 16.72 18.58
CA GLY A 248 0.03 15.69 19.03
C GLY A 248 0.00 14.46 18.12
N TRP A 249 0.09 14.65 16.81
CA TRP A 249 0.21 13.57 15.85
C TRP A 249 1.47 12.72 16.08
N ILE A 250 2.63 13.38 16.21
CA ILE A 250 3.92 12.70 16.44
C ILE A 250 3.84 11.82 17.68
N GLU A 251 3.32 12.37 18.79
CA GLU A 251 3.23 11.65 20.06
C GLU A 251 2.24 10.47 20.02
N GLU A 252 1.07 10.66 19.43
CA GLU A 252 0.07 9.60 19.33
C GLU A 252 0.54 8.47 18.41
N LYS A 253 1.22 8.79 17.27
CA LYS A 253 1.83 7.79 16.41
C LYS A 253 2.97 7.03 17.09
N ARG A 254 3.74 7.69 17.98
CA ARG A 254 4.73 7.02 18.83
C ARG A 254 4.09 5.98 19.75
N VAL A 255 3.00 6.35 20.42
CA VAL A 255 2.24 5.43 21.29
C VAL A 255 1.64 4.27 20.48
N LEU A 256 1.12 4.56 19.29
CA LEU A 256 0.58 3.55 18.38
C LEU A 256 1.66 2.54 17.95
N GLN A 257 2.85 3.02 17.56
CA GLN A 257 3.95 2.15 17.14
C GLN A 257 4.42 1.20 18.24
N ASN A 258 4.44 1.62 19.49
CA ASN A 258 4.74 0.73 20.60
C ASN A 258 3.80 -0.49 20.64
N LYS A 259 2.48 -0.26 20.46
CA LYS A 259 1.49 -1.33 20.44
C LYS A 259 1.67 -2.25 19.23
N ILE A 260 1.98 -1.68 18.06
CA ILE A 260 2.19 -2.42 16.81
C ILE A 260 3.40 -3.36 16.97
N ILE A 261 4.54 -2.83 17.37
CA ILE A 261 5.79 -3.58 17.52
C ILE A 261 5.66 -4.67 18.61
N ASP A 262 5.05 -4.35 19.73
CA ASP A 262 4.85 -5.33 20.80
C ASP A 262 3.97 -6.49 20.28
N ARG A 263 2.87 -6.22 19.58
CA ARG A 263 2.01 -7.27 19.01
C ARG A 263 2.73 -8.09 17.92
N MET A 264 3.52 -7.45 17.04
CA MET A 264 4.32 -8.17 16.05
C MET A 264 5.28 -9.16 16.74
N ARG A 265 5.97 -8.73 17.79
CA ARG A 265 6.89 -9.59 18.55
C ARG A 265 6.19 -10.73 19.29
N GLU A 266 5.05 -10.45 19.94
CA GLU A 266 4.25 -11.44 20.63
C GLU A 266 3.81 -12.58 19.70
N LEU A 267 3.50 -12.25 18.45
CA LEU A 267 3.14 -13.20 17.39
C LEU A 267 4.36 -13.89 16.75
N GLY A 268 5.58 -13.45 17.04
CA GLY A 268 6.82 -13.97 16.45
C GLY A 268 7.17 -13.40 15.10
N MET A 269 6.54 -12.31 14.67
CA MET A 269 6.91 -11.59 13.45
C MET A 269 8.28 -10.91 13.59
N LYS A 270 8.95 -10.69 12.46
CA LYS A 270 10.22 -9.97 12.32
C LYS A 270 9.95 -8.58 11.72
N PRO A 271 9.68 -7.55 12.53
CA PRO A 271 9.39 -6.23 12.01
C PRO A 271 10.60 -5.63 11.30
N VAL A 272 10.37 -4.97 10.18
CA VAL A 272 11.39 -4.19 9.47
C VAL A 272 11.24 -2.73 9.87
N ALA A 273 12.19 -2.22 10.65
CA ALA A 273 12.22 -0.85 11.17
C ALA A 273 12.88 0.12 10.17
N PRO A 274 12.59 1.43 10.23
CA PRO A 274 13.34 2.42 9.44
C PRO A 274 14.79 2.58 9.95
N ALA A 275 15.65 3.09 9.05
CA ALA A 275 17.01 3.50 9.37
C ALA A 275 17.42 4.77 8.62
N PHE A 276 18.61 5.30 8.90
CA PHE A 276 19.14 6.48 8.23
C PHE A 276 19.64 6.12 6.83
N ALA A 277 19.05 6.76 5.81
CA ALA A 277 19.38 6.58 4.40
C ALA A 277 20.18 7.75 3.80
N GLY A 278 20.62 8.69 4.63
CA GLY A 278 21.45 9.84 4.21
C GLY A 278 20.72 11.17 4.12
N PHE A 279 19.40 11.21 4.20
CA PHE A 279 18.62 12.45 4.07
C PHE A 279 18.69 13.29 5.36
N VAL A 280 19.00 14.58 5.17
CA VAL A 280 19.17 15.53 6.31
C VAL A 280 18.30 16.78 6.11
N PRO A 281 17.82 17.42 7.21
CA PRO A 281 17.14 18.70 7.14
C PRO A 281 18.02 19.80 6.54
N GLN A 282 17.42 20.80 5.91
CA GLN A 282 18.14 21.94 5.35
C GLN A 282 18.96 22.68 6.42
N GLY A 283 18.44 22.82 7.64
CA GLY A 283 19.12 23.42 8.79
C GLY A 283 20.41 22.70 9.21
N PHE A 284 20.62 21.46 8.75
CA PHE A 284 21.85 20.69 9.03
C PHE A 284 23.12 21.40 8.57
N LYS A 285 23.05 22.15 7.44
CA LYS A 285 24.20 22.95 6.95
C LYS A 285 24.63 24.08 7.88
N ARG A 286 23.73 24.58 8.71
CA ARG A 286 24.09 25.58 9.74
C ARG A 286 25.00 24.99 10.80
N LEU A 287 24.78 23.73 11.15
CA LEU A 287 25.55 23.01 12.16
C LEU A 287 26.85 22.41 11.63
N HIS A 288 26.80 22.00 10.37
CA HIS A 288 27.88 21.33 9.66
C HIS A 288 28.12 22.02 8.30
N PRO A 289 28.64 23.27 8.31
CA PRO A 289 28.87 24.02 7.05
C PRO A 289 29.95 23.37 6.18
N GLU A 290 30.84 22.58 6.78
CA GLU A 290 31.88 21.82 6.11
C GLU A 290 31.36 20.53 5.45
N ALA A 291 30.21 20.00 5.87
CA ALA A 291 29.69 18.75 5.35
C ALA A 291 29.21 18.92 3.91
N GLU A 292 29.65 18.02 3.04
CA GLU A 292 29.22 17.98 1.67
C GLU A 292 27.85 17.30 1.57
N THR A 293 26.91 17.94 0.86
CA THR A 293 25.57 17.43 0.63
C THR A 293 25.16 17.64 -0.82
N PHE A 294 24.43 16.67 -1.39
CA PHE A 294 23.77 16.84 -2.66
C PHE A 294 22.34 17.35 -2.46
N THR A 295 21.88 18.16 -3.40
CA THR A 295 20.48 18.61 -3.45
C THR A 295 19.77 17.84 -4.55
N LEU A 296 18.74 17.11 -4.20
CA LEU A 296 17.96 16.27 -5.11
C LEU A 296 16.54 16.80 -5.23
N LEU A 297 15.94 16.59 -6.37
CA LEU A 297 14.54 16.87 -6.63
C LEU A 297 13.91 15.59 -7.22
N TRP A 298 12.90 15.08 -6.53
CA TRP A 298 12.17 13.88 -6.97
C TRP A 298 11.52 14.09 -8.33
N LEU A 299 11.68 13.14 -9.23
CA LEU A 299 11.09 13.15 -10.57
C LEU A 299 11.42 14.42 -11.40
N ALA A 300 12.55 15.10 -11.13
CA ALA A 300 12.91 16.38 -11.73
C ALA A 300 12.97 16.34 -13.27
N ASP A 301 13.40 15.22 -13.84
CA ASP A 301 13.48 15.03 -15.28
C ASP A 301 12.12 14.74 -15.93
N GLU A 302 11.12 14.38 -15.13
CA GLU A 302 9.82 13.93 -15.58
C GLU A 302 8.74 14.99 -15.34
N PHE A 303 8.78 15.66 -14.20
CA PHE A 303 7.75 16.59 -13.74
C PHE A 303 8.30 18.01 -13.64
N LYS A 304 7.61 18.93 -14.29
CA LYS A 304 8.00 20.35 -14.29
C LYS A 304 7.36 21.14 -13.17
N ALA A 305 6.25 20.65 -12.62
CA ALA A 305 5.44 21.37 -11.65
C ALA A 305 5.83 21.09 -10.18
N ILE A 306 6.78 20.18 -9.91
CA ILE A 306 7.22 19.92 -8.54
C ILE A 306 7.84 21.17 -7.91
N PRO A 307 7.31 21.66 -6.78
CA PRO A 307 7.86 22.83 -6.13
C PRO A 307 9.32 22.61 -5.71
N ARG A 308 10.20 23.54 -6.06
CA ARG A 308 11.61 23.45 -5.66
C ARG A 308 11.82 23.50 -4.14
N SER A 309 10.84 23.97 -3.39
CA SER A 309 10.84 23.95 -1.92
C SER A 309 10.82 22.54 -1.36
N THR A 310 10.33 21.53 -2.11
CA THR A 310 10.27 20.12 -1.69
C THR A 310 11.55 19.34 -1.95
N ARG A 311 12.59 20.01 -2.49
CA ARG A 311 13.91 19.37 -2.71
C ARG A 311 14.47 18.76 -1.43
N THR A 312 15.15 17.64 -1.57
CA THR A 312 15.78 16.94 -0.46
C THR A 312 17.31 17.11 -0.48
N PHE A 313 17.93 16.93 0.67
CA PHE A 313 19.36 17.02 0.83
C PHE A 313 19.88 15.68 1.33
N ILE A 314 20.81 15.10 0.60
CA ILE A 314 21.47 13.86 0.99
C ILE A 314 22.93 14.14 1.33
N LEU A 315 23.39 13.57 2.45
CA LEU A 315 24.76 13.68 2.91
C LEU A 315 25.70 12.92 1.96
N HIS A 316 26.82 13.54 1.57
CA HIS A 316 27.81 12.87 0.71
C HIS A 316 28.39 11.62 1.39
N PRO A 317 28.62 10.50 0.68
CA PRO A 317 29.13 9.27 1.26
C PRO A 317 30.55 9.39 1.81
N GLY A 318 31.29 10.45 1.45
CA GLY A 318 32.56 10.79 2.07
C GLY A 318 32.45 11.20 3.55
N GLU A 319 31.26 11.63 3.97
CA GLU A 319 30.95 12.04 5.35
C GLU A 319 30.62 10.84 6.27
N ASN A 320 31.37 9.77 6.14
CA ASN A 320 31.14 8.52 6.87
C ASN A 320 30.99 8.70 8.39
N ALA A 321 31.77 9.60 9.00
CA ALA A 321 31.70 9.88 10.44
C ALA A 321 30.34 10.44 10.85
N LEU A 322 29.75 11.35 10.05
CA LEU A 322 28.41 11.89 10.27
C LEU A 322 27.32 10.84 10.01
N TYR A 323 27.43 10.05 8.94
CA TYR A 323 26.51 8.93 8.70
C TYR A 323 26.44 7.98 9.88
N ARG A 324 27.61 7.54 10.39
CA ARG A 324 27.68 6.63 11.54
C ARG A 324 27.12 7.28 12.80
N LYS A 325 27.39 8.57 13.03
CA LYS A 325 26.87 9.31 14.19
C LYS A 325 25.34 9.39 14.15
N ILE A 326 24.76 9.77 13.00
CA ILE A 326 23.30 9.93 12.84
C ILE A 326 22.63 8.56 12.88
N GLY A 327 23.12 7.59 12.10
CA GLY A 327 22.57 6.22 12.05
C GLY A 327 22.60 5.54 13.40
N LYS A 328 23.74 5.64 14.12
CA LYS A 328 23.87 5.14 15.50
C LYS A 328 22.82 5.77 16.42
N LYS A 329 22.75 7.10 16.43
CA LYS A 329 21.82 7.83 17.30
C LYS A 329 20.37 7.45 17.02
N PHE A 330 19.99 7.33 15.74
CA PHE A 330 18.64 6.92 15.36
C PHE A 330 18.30 5.52 15.88
N ILE A 331 19.17 4.54 15.65
CA ILE A 331 18.92 3.15 16.07
C ILE A 331 18.90 3.03 17.59
N GLU A 332 19.78 3.72 18.30
CA GLU A 332 19.78 3.75 19.77
C GLU A 332 18.47 4.32 20.34
N GLU A 333 18.00 5.46 19.80
CA GLU A 333 16.71 6.06 20.19
C GLU A 333 15.52 5.16 19.81
N TYR A 334 15.57 4.54 18.62
CA TYR A 334 14.53 3.61 18.18
C TYR A 334 14.43 2.40 19.11
N LYS A 335 15.57 1.79 19.44
CA LYS A 335 15.62 0.64 20.34
C LYS A 335 15.22 1.01 21.78
N ALA A 336 15.59 2.17 22.24
CA ALA A 336 15.18 2.67 23.57
C ALA A 336 13.67 2.85 23.67
N GLU A 337 13.02 3.33 22.60
CA GLU A 337 11.57 3.56 22.56
C GLU A 337 10.79 2.29 22.25
N TYR A 338 11.14 1.61 21.14
CA TYR A 338 10.35 0.52 20.56
C TYR A 338 10.95 -0.87 20.83
N GLY A 339 12.13 -0.95 21.45
CA GLY A 339 12.85 -2.20 21.74
C GLY A 339 13.62 -2.75 20.54
N GLU A 340 14.24 -3.93 20.72
CA GLU A 340 15.14 -4.55 19.75
C GLU A 340 14.44 -4.94 18.44
N VAL A 341 15.11 -4.70 17.32
CA VAL A 341 14.78 -5.18 16.00
C VAL A 341 16.06 -5.67 15.31
N GLU A 342 15.94 -6.37 14.20
CA GLU A 342 17.05 -7.01 13.51
C GLU A 342 17.20 -6.52 12.06
N TYR A 343 16.10 -5.98 11.49
CA TYR A 343 15.98 -5.60 10.08
C TYR A 343 15.68 -4.10 9.99
N TYR A 344 16.48 -3.38 9.16
CA TYR A 344 16.46 -1.93 9.07
C TYR A 344 16.33 -1.48 7.61
N LEU A 345 15.21 -0.86 7.25
CA LEU A 345 14.96 -0.32 5.92
C LEU A 345 15.67 1.03 5.76
N ALA A 346 16.58 1.10 4.80
CA ALA A 346 17.20 2.34 4.37
C ALA A 346 17.23 2.40 2.84
N ASP A 347 16.36 3.22 2.27
CA ASP A 347 16.25 3.42 0.82
C ASP A 347 16.96 4.70 0.41
N THR A 348 18.16 4.55 -0.15
CA THR A 348 18.90 5.64 -0.77
C THR A 348 18.57 5.69 -2.26
N PHE A 349 18.29 6.87 -2.80
CA PHE A 349 18.01 7.09 -4.24
C PHE A 349 16.71 6.49 -4.79
N ASN A 350 15.71 6.22 -3.97
CA ASN A 350 14.41 5.76 -4.47
C ASN A 350 13.76 6.81 -5.39
N GLU A 351 13.71 6.54 -6.69
CA GLU A 351 13.23 7.47 -7.74
C GLU A 351 13.94 8.84 -7.75
N LEU A 352 15.19 8.86 -7.36
CA LEU A 352 16.05 10.05 -7.35
C LEU A 352 17.27 9.85 -8.25
N ALA A 353 17.80 10.93 -8.82
CA ALA A 353 19.07 10.88 -9.52
C ALA A 353 20.19 10.49 -8.54
N VAL A 354 21.06 9.59 -8.98
CA VAL A 354 22.21 9.16 -8.16
C VAL A 354 23.34 10.18 -8.35
N PRO A 355 23.82 10.84 -7.27
CA PRO A 355 24.80 11.90 -7.39
C PRO A 355 26.24 11.35 -7.44
N VAL A 356 26.57 10.67 -8.51
CA VAL A 356 27.92 10.13 -8.79
C VAL A 356 28.43 10.66 -10.12
N SER A 357 29.74 10.81 -10.25
CA SER A 357 30.38 11.16 -11.53
C SER A 357 30.53 9.93 -12.43
N ASP A 358 30.54 10.12 -13.75
CA ASP A 358 30.81 9.02 -14.69
C ASP A 358 32.20 8.41 -14.48
N GLU A 359 33.19 9.22 -14.09
CA GLU A 359 34.58 8.84 -13.93
C GLU A 359 34.79 7.94 -12.70
N HIS A 360 34.10 8.20 -11.59
CA HIS A 360 34.22 7.48 -10.31
C HIS A 360 32.96 6.72 -9.91
N ARG A 361 32.06 6.48 -10.87
CA ARG A 361 30.73 5.91 -10.65
C ARG A 361 30.73 4.69 -9.73
N TYR A 362 31.56 3.71 -10.02
CA TYR A 362 31.56 2.46 -9.25
C TYR A 362 32.18 2.61 -7.87
N GLU A 363 33.21 3.42 -7.75
CA GLU A 363 33.87 3.71 -6.45
C GLU A 363 32.90 4.48 -5.52
N ASP A 364 32.18 5.46 -6.07
CA ASP A 364 31.21 6.24 -5.32
C ASP A 364 30.00 5.38 -4.91
N LEU A 365 29.51 4.50 -5.78
CA LEU A 365 28.43 3.57 -5.45
C LEU A 365 28.84 2.59 -4.34
N GLU A 366 30.05 2.03 -4.41
CA GLU A 366 30.57 1.17 -3.33
C GLU A 366 30.66 1.95 -2.00
N ARG A 367 31.14 3.18 -2.04
CA ARG A 367 31.23 4.04 -0.90
C ARG A 367 29.86 4.34 -0.29
N PHE A 368 28.84 4.64 -1.10
CA PHE A 368 27.45 4.79 -0.65
C PHE A 368 26.93 3.53 0.05
N GLY A 369 27.03 2.38 -0.59
CA GLY A 369 26.58 1.12 0.00
C GLY A 369 27.25 0.81 1.33
N ARG A 370 28.57 0.96 1.38
CA ARG A 370 29.36 0.77 2.62
C ARG A 370 28.95 1.76 3.72
N THR A 371 28.78 3.03 3.40
CA THR A 371 28.48 4.08 4.38
C THR A 371 27.10 3.90 5.00
N VAL A 372 26.08 3.54 4.21
CA VAL A 372 24.73 3.23 4.73
C VAL A 372 24.78 2.04 5.69
N TYR A 373 25.47 0.96 5.27
CA TYR A 373 25.62 -0.23 6.10
C TYR A 373 26.36 0.04 7.39
N GLU A 374 27.46 0.78 7.36
CA GLU A 374 28.23 1.15 8.55
C GLU A 374 27.43 2.06 9.50
N GLY A 375 26.52 2.89 8.97
CA GLY A 375 25.57 3.66 9.76
C GLY A 375 24.64 2.76 10.58
N ILE A 376 24.15 1.67 9.99
CA ILE A 376 23.34 0.65 10.68
C ILE A 376 24.20 -0.10 11.71
N GLN A 377 25.39 -0.57 11.31
CA GLN A 377 26.30 -1.31 12.18
C GLN A 377 26.73 -0.51 13.42
N ALA A 378 26.84 0.80 13.30
CA ALA A 378 27.21 1.66 14.42
C ALA A 378 26.15 1.67 15.54
N GLY A 379 24.88 1.48 15.22
CA GLY A 379 23.77 1.39 16.18
C GLY A 379 23.39 -0.04 16.56
N ASP A 380 23.60 -0.99 15.63
CA ASP A 380 23.33 -2.41 15.84
C ASP A 380 24.31 -3.29 15.06
N SER A 381 25.28 -3.87 15.78
CA SER A 381 26.31 -4.73 15.17
C SER A 381 25.74 -5.99 14.50
N ASN A 382 24.52 -6.38 14.81
CA ASN A 382 23.81 -7.52 14.22
C ASN A 382 22.77 -7.08 13.18
N GLY A 383 22.58 -5.78 12.98
CA GLY A 383 21.59 -5.23 12.07
C GLY A 383 21.76 -5.69 10.63
N THR A 384 20.65 -6.03 9.98
CA THR A 384 20.59 -6.37 8.55
C THR A 384 19.99 -5.20 7.81
N TRP A 385 20.69 -4.70 6.79
CA TRP A 385 20.18 -3.66 5.92
C TRP A 385 19.12 -4.24 4.97
N VAL A 386 17.91 -3.69 5.00
CA VAL A 386 16.84 -3.99 4.07
C VAL A 386 16.72 -2.83 3.08
N MET A 387 16.60 -3.12 1.79
CA MET A 387 16.34 -2.11 0.77
C MET A 387 15.31 -2.58 -0.25
N GLN A 388 14.58 -1.65 -0.84
CA GLN A 388 13.69 -1.90 -1.96
C GLN A 388 14.49 -2.05 -3.27
N GLY A 389 14.21 -3.11 -4.04
CA GLY A 389 14.79 -3.31 -5.37
C GLY A 389 14.18 -2.41 -6.44
N TRP A 390 13.20 -1.56 -6.10
CA TRP A 390 12.47 -0.71 -7.03
C TRP A 390 13.39 0.24 -7.81
N LEU A 391 14.40 0.82 -7.17
CA LEU A 391 15.33 1.72 -7.83
C LEU A 391 16.01 1.08 -9.06
N PHE A 392 16.29 -0.24 -9.02
CA PHE A 392 16.93 -0.97 -10.13
C PHE A 392 15.99 -1.15 -11.32
N VAL A 393 14.67 -1.11 -11.10
CA VAL A 393 13.64 -1.16 -12.15
C VAL A 393 13.37 0.22 -12.70
N TYR A 394 13.20 1.19 -11.82
CA TYR A 394 12.83 2.57 -12.16
C TYR A 394 13.88 3.24 -13.05
N ALA A 395 15.15 3.16 -12.68
CA ALA A 395 16.27 3.74 -13.42
C ALA A 395 17.18 2.65 -14.00
N ALA A 396 16.61 1.67 -14.71
CA ALA A 396 17.34 0.51 -15.23
C ALA A 396 18.49 0.85 -16.18
N ASP A 397 18.44 2.00 -16.85
CA ASP A 397 19.52 2.50 -17.72
C ASP A 397 20.75 2.93 -16.90
N PHE A 398 20.56 3.43 -15.70
CA PHE A 398 21.64 3.74 -14.76
C PHE A 398 22.10 2.48 -14.00
N TRP A 399 21.16 1.67 -13.53
CA TRP A 399 21.44 0.49 -12.67
C TRP A 399 21.74 -0.74 -13.52
N ASP A 400 22.80 -0.66 -14.33
CA ASP A 400 23.38 -1.83 -14.99
C ASP A 400 24.03 -2.77 -13.96
N ASN A 401 24.38 -3.98 -14.39
CA ASN A 401 24.98 -4.99 -13.49
C ASN A 401 26.24 -4.49 -12.75
N PRO A 402 27.20 -3.81 -13.39
CA PRO A 402 28.35 -3.26 -12.68
C PRO A 402 27.98 -2.22 -11.62
N SER A 403 26.99 -1.35 -11.87
CA SER A 403 26.54 -0.34 -10.91
C SER A 403 25.86 -0.97 -9.71
N VAL A 404 24.97 -1.94 -9.93
CA VAL A 404 24.33 -2.69 -8.84
C VAL A 404 25.36 -3.45 -8.04
N GLN A 405 26.31 -4.15 -8.70
CA GLN A 405 27.37 -4.87 -8.02
C GLN A 405 28.23 -3.93 -7.16
N ALA A 406 28.59 -2.76 -7.68
CA ALA A 406 29.36 -1.76 -6.96
C ALA A 406 28.64 -1.28 -5.68
N LEU A 407 27.36 -0.94 -5.77
CA LEU A 407 26.58 -0.55 -4.58
C LEU A 407 26.55 -1.66 -3.51
N LEU A 408 26.42 -2.93 -3.95
CA LEU A 408 26.20 -4.05 -3.05
C LEU A 408 27.49 -4.62 -2.45
N GLN A 409 28.65 -4.54 -3.16
CA GLN A 409 29.86 -5.27 -2.79
C GLN A 409 30.47 -4.87 -1.44
N GLY A 410 30.21 -3.64 -0.97
CA GLY A 410 30.68 -3.14 0.33
C GLY A 410 29.93 -3.70 1.54
N VAL A 411 28.91 -4.56 1.35
CA VAL A 411 28.06 -5.12 2.40
C VAL A 411 28.18 -6.65 2.44
N PRO A 412 28.30 -7.31 3.62
CA PRO A 412 28.28 -8.77 3.71
C PRO A 412 26.96 -9.37 3.18
N ASN A 413 27.05 -10.55 2.56
CA ASN A 413 25.88 -11.17 1.90
C ASN A 413 24.74 -11.55 2.85
N ASP A 414 25.06 -11.90 4.08
CA ASP A 414 24.12 -12.24 5.14
C ASP A 414 23.60 -11.03 5.93
N ARG A 415 24.09 -9.82 5.62
CA ARG A 415 23.75 -8.57 6.27
C ARG A 415 22.98 -7.60 5.37
N MET A 416 22.49 -8.09 4.25
CA MET A 416 21.65 -7.33 3.34
C MET A 416 20.51 -8.17 2.81
N LEU A 417 19.33 -7.58 2.77
CA LEU A 417 18.10 -8.16 2.24
C LEU A 417 17.49 -7.21 1.21
N ILE A 418 17.34 -7.66 -0.03
CA ILE A 418 16.73 -6.88 -1.11
C ILE A 418 15.29 -7.35 -1.32
N ILE A 419 14.32 -6.45 -1.26
CA ILE A 419 12.93 -6.75 -1.57
C ILE A 419 12.68 -6.43 -3.04
N ASP A 420 12.69 -7.43 -3.89
CA ASP A 420 12.39 -7.30 -5.33
C ASP A 420 10.88 -7.48 -5.56
N TYR A 421 10.11 -6.40 -5.57
CA TYR A 421 8.65 -6.44 -5.69
C TYR A 421 8.09 -6.10 -7.07
N SER A 422 8.90 -6.19 -8.10
CA SER A 422 8.48 -5.88 -9.48
C SER A 422 8.16 -7.11 -10.34
N ASN A 423 7.99 -8.29 -9.73
CA ASN A 423 7.92 -9.56 -10.44
C ASN A 423 6.56 -9.86 -11.09
N ASP A 424 5.52 -9.14 -10.74
CA ASP A 424 4.21 -9.20 -11.38
C ASP A 424 4.06 -8.17 -12.52
N LEU A 425 5.08 -7.34 -12.77
CA LEU A 425 5.07 -6.40 -13.87
C LEU A 425 5.14 -7.12 -15.20
N THR A 426 4.10 -6.98 -16.01
CA THR A 426 4.04 -7.67 -17.29
C THR A 426 5.00 -7.09 -18.33
N PRO A 427 5.49 -7.93 -19.25
CA PRO A 427 6.39 -7.54 -20.33
C PRO A 427 5.86 -6.42 -21.24
N LYS A 428 4.54 -6.26 -21.34
CA LYS A 428 3.89 -5.22 -22.17
C LYS A 428 4.29 -3.79 -21.75
N LEU A 429 4.70 -3.59 -20.50
CA LEU A 429 5.11 -2.29 -19.98
C LEU A 429 6.38 -1.74 -20.63
N ARG A 430 7.28 -2.60 -21.12
CA ARG A 430 8.55 -2.20 -21.74
C ARG A 430 8.64 -2.53 -23.23
N GLY A 431 7.58 -3.02 -23.87
CA GLY A 431 7.61 -3.45 -25.28
C GLY A 431 8.45 -4.70 -25.54
N LYS A 432 9.10 -5.27 -24.53
CA LYS A 432 9.89 -6.49 -24.57
C LYS A 432 9.62 -7.34 -23.33
N TYR A 433 9.81 -8.66 -23.45
CA TYR A 433 9.76 -9.56 -22.31
C TYR A 433 10.87 -9.16 -21.33
N ALA A 434 10.50 -8.57 -20.20
CA ALA A 434 11.44 -8.30 -19.12
C ALA A 434 11.33 -9.46 -18.13
N PRO A 435 12.39 -10.26 -17.93
CA PRO A 435 12.47 -11.18 -16.81
C PRO A 435 12.37 -10.37 -15.50
N GLY A 436 11.94 -11.00 -14.40
CA GLY A 436 12.01 -10.38 -13.08
C GLY A 436 13.39 -9.76 -12.83
N GLN A 437 13.43 -8.68 -12.07
CA GLN A 437 14.68 -7.92 -11.87
C GLN A 437 15.79 -8.77 -11.30
N TRP A 438 15.46 -9.74 -10.45
CA TRP A 438 16.42 -10.70 -9.91
C TRP A 438 17.22 -11.49 -10.98
N LYS A 439 16.60 -11.81 -12.13
CA LYS A 439 17.32 -12.46 -13.25
C LYS A 439 18.30 -11.50 -13.92
N VAL A 440 17.84 -10.27 -14.18
CA VAL A 440 18.66 -9.21 -14.78
C VAL A 440 19.87 -8.93 -13.89
N GLN A 441 19.68 -8.86 -12.58
CA GLN A 441 20.69 -8.54 -11.57
C GLN A 441 21.36 -9.79 -10.97
N LYS A 442 21.34 -10.94 -11.66
CA LYS A 442 22.04 -12.17 -11.27
C LYS A 442 21.78 -12.56 -9.80
N ALA A 443 20.50 -12.57 -9.40
CA ALA A 443 20.07 -12.81 -8.03
C ALA A 443 20.81 -11.92 -7.01
N PHE A 444 21.01 -10.64 -7.37
CA PHE A 444 21.62 -9.60 -6.53
C PHE A 444 23.02 -9.98 -6.02
N PHE A 445 23.80 -10.67 -6.85
CA PHE A 445 25.19 -10.99 -6.58
C PHE A 445 25.43 -11.71 -5.24
N GLY A 446 24.50 -12.58 -4.83
CA GLY A 446 24.61 -13.40 -3.62
C GLY A 446 24.01 -12.77 -2.35
N LYS A 447 23.45 -11.55 -2.42
CA LYS A 447 22.70 -10.98 -1.31
C LYS A 447 21.43 -11.79 -1.03
N GLN A 448 20.94 -11.75 0.22
CA GLN A 448 19.61 -12.26 0.51
C GLN A 448 18.56 -11.41 -0.23
N TRP A 449 17.50 -12.06 -0.73
CA TRP A 449 16.45 -11.34 -1.39
C TRP A 449 15.07 -11.99 -1.23
N VAL A 450 14.04 -11.18 -1.39
CA VAL A 450 12.63 -11.55 -1.34
C VAL A 450 12.04 -11.42 -2.74
N HIS A 451 11.39 -12.45 -3.23
CA HIS A 451 10.62 -12.42 -4.48
C HIS A 451 9.25 -11.83 -4.19
N GLY A 452 9.04 -10.58 -4.54
CA GLY A 452 7.85 -9.82 -4.20
C GLY A 452 7.05 -9.37 -5.42
N MET A 453 5.79 -9.05 -5.18
CA MET A 453 4.84 -8.51 -6.16
C MET A 453 4.16 -7.26 -5.61
N ALA A 454 4.02 -6.23 -6.46
CA ALA A 454 3.40 -4.97 -6.06
C ALA A 454 1.87 -4.99 -6.17
N HIS A 455 1.32 -5.69 -7.14
CA HIS A 455 -0.10 -5.81 -7.49
C HIS A 455 -0.82 -4.47 -7.71
N THR A 456 -0.78 -3.51 -6.78
CA THR A 456 -1.49 -2.23 -6.91
C THR A 456 -0.60 -1.03 -6.64
N PHE A 457 -0.88 0.07 -7.35
CA PHE A 457 -0.24 1.37 -7.24
C PHE A 457 -1.28 2.41 -6.83
N GLY A 458 -0.90 3.37 -5.97
CA GLY A 458 -1.79 4.39 -5.46
C GLY A 458 -2.95 3.89 -4.59
N GLY A 459 -3.01 2.60 -4.29
CA GLY A 459 -4.18 1.99 -3.64
C GLY A 459 -5.42 1.95 -4.53
N ASN A 460 -5.23 1.95 -5.84
CA ASN A 460 -6.29 1.78 -6.84
C ASN A 460 -7.04 0.47 -6.61
N ASN A 461 -8.38 0.49 -6.66
CA ASN A 461 -9.23 -0.63 -6.30
C ASN A 461 -10.06 -1.22 -7.45
N ASN A 462 -9.67 -0.97 -8.70
CA ASN A 462 -10.29 -1.66 -9.82
C ASN A 462 -10.02 -3.17 -9.76
N VAL A 463 -10.97 -3.96 -10.26
CA VAL A 463 -10.87 -5.43 -10.34
C VAL A 463 -9.79 -5.81 -11.35
N LYS A 464 -8.70 -6.37 -10.90
CA LYS A 464 -7.52 -6.69 -11.72
C LYS A 464 -6.57 -7.67 -11.02
N GLY A 465 -5.71 -8.29 -11.80
CA GLY A 465 -4.61 -9.13 -11.32
C GLY A 465 -4.18 -10.15 -12.38
N ASN A 466 -3.12 -10.91 -12.07
CA ASN A 466 -2.70 -12.05 -12.86
C ASN A 466 -2.64 -13.28 -11.95
N LEU A 467 -3.81 -13.92 -11.74
CA LEU A 467 -3.89 -15.04 -10.81
C LEU A 467 -3.06 -16.25 -11.29
N ALA A 468 -2.95 -16.46 -12.60
CA ALA A 468 -2.15 -17.57 -13.15
C ALA A 468 -0.65 -17.38 -12.85
N LEU A 469 -0.15 -16.15 -12.95
CA LEU A 469 1.22 -15.81 -12.56
C LEU A 469 1.43 -16.04 -11.05
N MET A 470 0.55 -15.49 -10.23
CA MET A 470 0.64 -15.55 -8.77
C MET A 470 0.55 -16.98 -8.23
N ALA A 471 -0.25 -17.83 -8.89
CA ALA A 471 -0.38 -19.25 -8.54
C ALA A 471 0.88 -20.08 -8.87
N SER A 472 1.67 -19.68 -9.85
CA SER A 472 2.74 -20.52 -10.39
C SER A 472 4.15 -19.98 -10.17
N GLU A 473 4.34 -18.66 -10.18
CA GLU A 473 5.67 -18.04 -10.18
C GLU A 473 6.46 -18.28 -8.88
N PRO A 474 5.86 -18.20 -7.67
CA PRO A 474 6.61 -18.44 -6.44
C PRO A 474 7.29 -19.79 -6.42
N ALA A 475 6.58 -20.87 -6.75
CA ALA A 475 7.15 -22.21 -6.80
C ALA A 475 8.23 -22.34 -7.90
N LYS A 476 8.00 -21.76 -9.09
CA LYS A 476 9.00 -21.77 -10.17
C LYS A 476 10.31 -21.09 -9.76
N VAL A 477 10.23 -19.97 -9.09
CA VAL A 477 11.41 -19.21 -8.63
C VAL A 477 12.12 -19.98 -7.51
N GLN A 478 11.37 -20.57 -6.57
CA GLN A 478 11.92 -21.36 -5.47
C GLN A 478 12.79 -22.53 -5.97
N TYR A 479 12.43 -23.15 -7.08
CA TYR A 479 13.19 -24.26 -7.67
C TYR A 479 14.13 -23.83 -8.81
N SER A 480 14.23 -22.54 -9.13
CA SER A 480 15.14 -22.07 -10.17
C SER A 480 16.59 -22.28 -9.76
N PRO A 481 17.45 -22.84 -10.64
CA PRO A 481 18.89 -22.93 -10.39
C PRO A 481 19.55 -21.56 -10.31
N GLU A 482 18.94 -20.51 -10.84
CA GLU A 482 19.44 -19.14 -10.87
C GLU A 482 18.98 -18.30 -9.66
N ARG A 483 18.16 -18.86 -8.75
CA ARG A 483 17.57 -18.13 -7.63
C ARG A 483 18.57 -17.51 -6.65
N GLY A 484 19.83 -17.94 -6.69
CA GLY A 484 20.86 -17.46 -5.76
C GLY A 484 20.42 -17.63 -4.29
N ASN A 485 20.56 -16.57 -3.50
CA ASN A 485 20.23 -16.57 -2.08
C ASN A 485 18.80 -16.04 -1.82
N LEU A 486 17.81 -16.65 -2.48
CA LEU A 486 16.38 -16.38 -2.25
C LEU A 486 15.99 -16.83 -0.83
N VAL A 487 15.49 -15.94 -0.01
CA VAL A 487 15.07 -16.23 1.37
C VAL A 487 13.59 -15.93 1.66
N GLY A 488 12.89 -15.23 0.76
CA GLY A 488 11.53 -14.79 1.06
C GLY A 488 10.61 -14.66 -0.13
N TRP A 489 9.33 -14.66 0.18
CA TRP A 489 8.21 -14.29 -0.67
C TRP A 489 7.57 -13.01 -0.14
N GLY A 490 7.10 -12.10 -1.00
CA GLY A 490 6.62 -10.80 -0.56
C GLY A 490 5.38 -10.29 -1.30
N MET A 491 4.54 -9.59 -0.55
CA MET A 491 3.42 -8.80 -1.04
C MET A 491 3.68 -7.33 -0.70
N CYS A 492 3.93 -6.51 -1.71
CA CYS A 492 4.46 -5.15 -1.56
C CYS A 492 3.54 -4.10 -2.23
N PRO A 493 2.22 -4.10 -1.98
CA PRO A 493 1.30 -3.16 -2.62
C PRO A 493 1.51 -1.74 -2.09
N GLU A 494 1.29 -0.73 -2.95
CA GLU A 494 1.23 0.67 -2.48
C GLU A 494 -0.06 0.95 -1.67
N GLY A 495 -1.08 0.11 -1.80
CA GLY A 495 -2.30 0.17 -0.98
C GLY A 495 -2.98 -1.19 -0.93
N ILE A 496 -3.67 -1.46 0.14
CA ILE A 496 -4.40 -2.70 0.42
C ILE A 496 -5.91 -2.47 0.46
N GLU A 497 -6.68 -3.44 0.89
CA GLU A 497 -8.15 -3.44 0.92
C GLU A 497 -8.76 -3.40 -0.50
N ASN A 498 -8.17 -4.16 -1.41
CA ASN A 498 -8.66 -4.33 -2.78
C ASN A 498 -8.34 -5.75 -3.26
N ASN A 499 -9.07 -6.25 -4.26
CA ASN A 499 -8.79 -7.54 -4.91
C ASN A 499 -8.43 -8.68 -3.93
N GLU A 500 -9.26 -8.93 -2.92
CA GLU A 500 -8.96 -9.87 -1.83
C GLU A 500 -8.57 -11.27 -2.31
N VAL A 501 -9.10 -11.72 -3.45
CA VAL A 501 -8.71 -13.01 -4.08
C VAL A 501 -7.21 -13.06 -4.40
N VAL A 502 -6.61 -11.95 -4.78
CA VAL A 502 -5.19 -11.84 -5.09
C VAL A 502 -4.36 -12.10 -3.84
N TYR A 503 -4.71 -11.45 -2.73
CA TYR A 503 -3.96 -11.58 -1.47
C TYR A 503 -4.17 -12.95 -0.82
N GLU A 504 -5.38 -13.52 -0.91
CA GLU A 504 -5.64 -14.90 -0.48
C GLU A 504 -4.75 -15.90 -1.25
N LEU A 505 -4.67 -15.75 -2.58
CA LEU A 505 -3.84 -16.60 -3.41
C LEU A 505 -2.35 -16.41 -3.10
N MET A 506 -1.89 -15.16 -2.97
CA MET A 506 -0.50 -14.85 -2.68
C MET A 506 -0.06 -15.36 -1.31
N THR A 507 -0.93 -15.31 -0.28
CA THR A 507 -0.62 -15.86 1.03
C THR A 507 -0.56 -17.38 1.02
N ASP A 508 -1.42 -18.05 0.24
CA ASP A 508 -1.32 -19.49 0.02
C ASP A 508 -0.02 -19.86 -0.70
N ALA A 509 0.31 -19.14 -1.78
CA ALA A 509 1.53 -19.37 -2.55
C ALA A 509 2.81 -19.18 -1.71
N GLY A 510 2.79 -18.31 -0.71
CA GLY A 510 3.89 -18.11 0.23
C GLY A 510 4.11 -19.27 1.21
N TRP A 511 3.13 -20.15 1.38
CA TRP A 511 3.20 -21.30 2.30
C TRP A 511 3.19 -22.65 1.60
N LEU A 512 3.15 -22.66 0.26
CA LEU A 512 3.16 -23.89 -0.54
C LEU A 512 4.43 -23.98 -1.39
N SER A 513 4.97 -25.18 -1.52
CA SER A 513 6.15 -25.46 -2.36
C SER A 513 5.82 -25.74 -3.82
N GLU A 514 4.58 -26.09 -4.10
CA GLU A 514 4.12 -26.47 -5.45
C GLU A 514 3.23 -25.37 -6.04
N PRO A 515 3.17 -25.25 -7.38
CA PRO A 515 2.21 -24.36 -8.03
C PRO A 515 0.77 -24.66 -7.63
N ILE A 516 -0.03 -23.63 -7.46
CA ILE A 516 -1.44 -23.76 -7.11
C ILE A 516 -2.26 -24.02 -8.38
N ASP A 517 -3.04 -25.12 -8.39
CA ASP A 517 -4.02 -25.40 -9.44
C ASP A 517 -5.28 -24.53 -9.23
N LEU A 518 -5.43 -23.48 -10.04
CA LEU A 518 -6.56 -22.57 -9.96
C LEU A 518 -7.90 -23.27 -10.24
N ALA A 519 -7.93 -24.37 -11.02
CA ALA A 519 -9.17 -25.11 -11.27
C ALA A 519 -9.72 -25.77 -10.00
N GLN A 520 -8.86 -26.12 -9.06
CA GLN A 520 -9.25 -26.66 -7.75
C GLN A 520 -9.36 -25.54 -6.69
N TRP A 521 -8.48 -24.56 -6.75
CA TRP A 521 -8.40 -23.50 -5.74
C TRP A 521 -9.62 -22.55 -5.79
N ILE A 522 -10.08 -22.13 -6.99
CA ILE A 522 -11.19 -21.19 -7.14
C ILE A 522 -12.52 -21.75 -6.56
N PRO A 523 -12.95 -22.99 -6.81
CA PRO A 523 -14.14 -23.52 -6.16
C PRO A 523 -14.01 -23.56 -4.63
N ALA A 524 -12.85 -23.90 -4.09
CA ALA A 524 -12.60 -23.90 -2.65
C ALA A 524 -12.63 -22.45 -2.06
N TYR A 525 -12.06 -21.48 -2.79
CA TYR A 525 -12.13 -20.06 -2.45
C TYR A 525 -13.60 -19.59 -2.42
N CYS A 526 -14.37 -19.87 -3.45
CA CYS A 526 -15.78 -19.48 -3.51
C CYS A 526 -16.60 -20.07 -2.37
N LYS A 527 -16.39 -21.36 -2.06
CA LYS A 527 -17.04 -22.02 -0.94
C LYS A 527 -16.71 -21.36 0.39
N ALA A 528 -15.43 -21.02 0.63
CA ALA A 528 -15.01 -20.37 1.85
C ALA A 528 -15.50 -18.91 1.91
N ARG A 529 -15.49 -18.19 0.81
CA ARG A 529 -15.86 -16.78 0.75
C ARG A 529 -17.37 -16.55 0.74
N TYR A 530 -18.13 -17.35 -0.05
CA TYR A 530 -19.55 -17.12 -0.27
C TYR A 530 -20.46 -18.16 0.38
N GLY A 531 -19.91 -19.27 0.87
CA GLY A 531 -20.64 -20.40 1.45
C GLY A 531 -20.88 -21.53 0.48
N SER A 532 -20.95 -21.29 -0.82
CA SER A 532 -21.05 -22.31 -1.89
C SER A 532 -20.41 -21.82 -3.19
N CYS A 533 -20.32 -22.70 -4.20
CA CYS A 533 -19.83 -22.39 -5.53
C CYS A 533 -20.78 -23.03 -6.58
N PRO A 534 -21.97 -22.46 -6.83
CA PRO A 534 -22.88 -22.97 -7.84
C PRO A 534 -22.29 -22.83 -9.24
N GLU A 535 -22.83 -23.60 -10.20
CA GLU A 535 -22.30 -23.61 -11.59
C GLU A 535 -22.18 -22.23 -12.24
N PRO A 536 -23.15 -21.29 -12.10
CA PRO A 536 -22.96 -19.95 -12.64
C PRO A 536 -21.77 -19.19 -11.99
N MET A 537 -21.47 -19.42 -10.71
CA MET A 537 -20.31 -18.84 -10.02
C MET A 537 -19.01 -19.39 -10.61
N LEU A 538 -18.93 -20.70 -10.84
CA LEU A 538 -17.77 -21.31 -11.48
C LEU A 538 -17.54 -20.75 -12.90
N GLN A 539 -18.61 -20.54 -13.66
CA GLN A 539 -18.55 -19.90 -14.97
C GLN A 539 -18.10 -18.44 -14.89
N ALA A 540 -18.60 -17.68 -13.90
CA ALA A 540 -18.16 -16.30 -13.66
C ALA A 540 -16.65 -16.23 -13.42
N TRP A 541 -16.12 -17.07 -12.54
CA TRP A 541 -14.69 -17.09 -12.25
C TRP A 541 -13.82 -17.52 -13.43
N LYS A 542 -14.28 -18.47 -14.27
CA LYS A 542 -13.58 -18.80 -15.52
C LYS A 542 -13.42 -17.58 -16.42
N LEU A 543 -14.51 -16.82 -16.61
CA LEU A 543 -14.51 -15.60 -17.40
C LEU A 543 -13.67 -14.48 -16.76
N LEU A 544 -13.68 -14.35 -15.44
CA LEU A 544 -12.82 -13.41 -14.72
C LEU A 544 -11.33 -13.73 -14.88
N LEU A 545 -10.96 -15.03 -14.90
CA LEU A 545 -9.60 -15.46 -15.20
C LEU A 545 -9.16 -15.19 -16.64
N GLU A 546 -10.11 -15.10 -17.57
CA GLU A 546 -9.87 -14.75 -18.97
C GLU A 546 -9.92 -13.24 -19.24
N SER A 547 -10.39 -12.43 -18.29
CA SER A 547 -10.58 -10.99 -18.40
C SER A 547 -9.77 -10.23 -17.32
N ALA A 548 -10.42 -9.70 -16.30
CA ALA A 548 -9.82 -8.83 -15.30
C ALA A 548 -8.64 -9.46 -14.54
N TYR A 549 -8.64 -10.77 -14.36
CA TYR A 549 -7.57 -11.50 -13.66
C TYR A 549 -6.61 -12.25 -14.59
N SER A 550 -6.58 -11.91 -15.89
CA SER A 550 -5.71 -12.53 -16.89
C SER A 550 -4.33 -11.89 -17.02
N ALA A 551 -4.21 -10.63 -16.66
CA ALA A 551 -3.00 -9.85 -16.80
C ALA A 551 -2.91 -8.75 -15.73
N HIS A 552 -1.71 -8.38 -15.37
CA HIS A 552 -1.47 -7.23 -14.51
C HIS A 552 -1.15 -6.00 -15.36
N ILE A 553 -1.88 -4.93 -15.13
CA ILE A 553 -1.61 -3.61 -15.70
C ILE A 553 -1.28 -2.67 -14.52
N TRP A 554 -0.18 -1.97 -14.62
CA TRP A 554 0.41 -1.18 -13.54
C TRP A 554 -0.55 -0.21 -12.89
N MET A 555 -0.98 0.75 -13.68
CA MET A 555 -1.95 1.75 -13.25
C MET A 555 -3.25 1.49 -13.98
N THR A 556 -4.27 1.22 -13.22
CA THR A 556 -5.58 0.95 -13.78
C THR A 556 -6.54 2.03 -13.34
N LYS A 557 -7.08 2.75 -14.31
CA LYS A 557 -8.21 3.64 -14.11
C LYS A 557 -9.14 3.56 -15.30
N GLN A 558 -10.39 3.87 -15.07
CA GLN A 558 -11.36 4.13 -16.11
C GLN A 558 -11.33 5.61 -16.46
N ALA A 559 -11.76 5.99 -17.67
CA ALA A 559 -11.70 7.37 -18.14
C ALA A 559 -12.50 8.33 -17.24
N TRP A 560 -13.60 7.87 -16.66
CA TRP A 560 -14.42 8.67 -15.75
C TRP A 560 -13.70 9.05 -14.44
N GLN A 561 -12.70 8.27 -14.02
CA GLN A 561 -11.86 8.55 -12.85
C GLN A 561 -10.75 9.57 -13.16
N GLY A 562 -10.51 9.86 -14.43
CA GLY A 562 -9.48 10.79 -14.88
C GLY A 562 -9.99 12.20 -15.09
N GLU A 563 -9.11 13.06 -15.57
CA GLU A 563 -9.36 14.47 -15.81
C GLU A 563 -10.36 14.68 -16.97
N PRO A 564 -11.36 15.58 -16.82
CA PRO A 564 -12.21 15.96 -17.93
C PRO A 564 -11.42 16.67 -19.03
N GLY A 565 -11.66 16.28 -20.28
CA GLY A 565 -10.99 16.89 -21.43
C GLY A 565 -11.58 16.43 -22.78
N LEU A 566 -11.07 16.99 -23.86
CA LEU A 566 -11.44 16.61 -25.24
C LEU A 566 -10.89 15.23 -25.62
N HIS A 567 -9.89 14.75 -24.92
CA HIS A 567 -9.27 13.44 -25.14
C HIS A 567 -9.12 12.75 -23.78
N PRO A 568 -10.23 12.20 -23.21
CA PRO A 568 -10.15 11.46 -21.96
C PRO A 568 -9.17 10.29 -22.14
N GLU A 569 -8.36 10.05 -21.10
CA GLU A 569 -7.43 8.92 -21.11
C GLU A 569 -8.19 7.62 -21.38
N ALA A 570 -7.58 6.75 -22.21
CA ALA A 570 -8.14 5.44 -22.45
C ALA A 570 -8.16 4.61 -21.16
N ALA A 571 -9.27 3.91 -20.91
CA ALA A 571 -9.35 2.95 -19.83
C ALA A 571 -8.25 1.89 -19.96
N SER A 572 -7.58 1.62 -18.84
CA SER A 572 -6.59 0.54 -18.73
C SER A 572 -7.12 -0.66 -17.95
N VAL A 573 -8.42 -0.67 -17.66
CA VAL A 573 -9.14 -1.71 -16.91
C VAL A 573 -9.96 -2.54 -17.90
N ASP A 574 -9.97 -3.86 -17.70
CA ASP A 574 -10.86 -4.71 -18.50
C ASP A 574 -12.31 -4.57 -18.04
N SER A 575 -13.14 -4.05 -18.91
CA SER A 575 -14.60 -3.94 -18.77
C SER A 575 -15.31 -4.39 -20.05
N GLY A 576 -14.61 -5.19 -20.87
CA GLY A 576 -15.11 -5.68 -22.15
C GLY A 576 -16.16 -6.80 -22.03
N PRO A 577 -16.63 -7.35 -23.19
CA PRO A 577 -17.73 -8.29 -23.22
C PRO A 577 -17.53 -9.56 -22.37
N THR A 578 -16.30 -10.07 -22.29
CA THR A 578 -15.97 -11.25 -21.45
C THR A 578 -16.16 -10.93 -19.98
N PHE A 579 -15.69 -9.76 -19.53
CA PHE A 579 -15.88 -9.29 -18.16
C PHE A 579 -17.36 -9.06 -17.84
N GLU A 580 -18.11 -8.41 -18.75
CA GLU A 580 -19.56 -8.22 -18.57
C GLU A 580 -20.33 -9.54 -18.45
N LEU A 581 -19.98 -10.54 -19.26
CA LEU A 581 -20.58 -11.86 -19.15
C LEU A 581 -20.23 -12.52 -17.80
N ALA A 582 -19.03 -12.31 -17.27
CA ALA A 582 -18.68 -12.77 -15.94
C ALA A 582 -19.57 -12.11 -14.86
N VAL A 583 -19.82 -10.81 -14.97
CA VAL A 583 -20.72 -10.07 -14.06
C VAL A 583 -22.14 -10.61 -14.11
N ASP A 584 -22.67 -10.91 -15.30
CA ASP A 584 -24.01 -11.52 -15.45
C ASP A 584 -24.09 -12.90 -14.79
N ARG A 585 -23.06 -13.74 -14.95
CA ARG A 585 -22.99 -15.05 -14.30
C ARG A 585 -22.87 -14.94 -12.78
N PHE A 586 -22.11 -13.97 -12.31
CA PHE A 586 -21.97 -13.68 -10.87
C PHE A 586 -23.31 -13.21 -10.29
N LEU A 587 -23.97 -12.24 -10.93
CA LEU A 587 -25.27 -11.72 -10.51
C LEU A 587 -26.37 -12.81 -10.49
N ALA A 588 -26.32 -13.79 -11.41
CA ALA A 588 -27.24 -14.89 -11.44
C ALA A 588 -27.22 -15.78 -10.18
N CYS A 589 -26.17 -15.68 -9.35
CA CYS A 589 -26.07 -16.39 -8.08
C CYS A 589 -26.78 -15.67 -6.93
N SER A 590 -27.39 -14.49 -7.16
CA SER A 590 -27.95 -13.63 -6.08
C SER A 590 -29.07 -14.31 -5.29
N GLY A 591 -29.86 -15.19 -5.90
CA GLY A 591 -30.92 -15.94 -5.21
C GLY A 591 -30.36 -16.89 -4.14
N GLU A 592 -29.19 -17.50 -4.38
CA GLU A 592 -28.54 -18.44 -3.45
C GLU A 592 -27.58 -17.71 -2.49
N LEU A 593 -26.75 -16.80 -3.02
CA LEU A 593 -25.62 -16.20 -2.28
C LEU A 593 -25.91 -14.80 -1.76
N GLY A 594 -27.03 -14.18 -2.12
CA GLY A 594 -27.34 -12.79 -1.81
C GLY A 594 -27.42 -12.46 -0.32
N HIS A 595 -27.54 -13.46 0.57
CA HIS A 595 -27.48 -13.30 2.02
C HIS A 595 -26.03 -13.10 2.52
N CYS A 596 -25.03 -13.53 1.76
CA CYS A 596 -23.61 -13.42 2.14
C CYS A 596 -23.07 -12.00 1.89
N GLU A 597 -22.51 -11.38 2.93
CA GLU A 597 -21.95 -10.04 2.85
C GLU A 597 -20.78 -9.97 1.83
N LEU A 598 -19.87 -10.93 1.87
CA LEU A 598 -18.71 -10.97 0.97
C LEU A 598 -19.11 -11.12 -0.51
N TYR A 599 -20.18 -11.86 -0.77
CA TYR A 599 -20.74 -11.95 -2.12
C TYR A 599 -21.30 -10.60 -2.60
N ARG A 600 -22.05 -9.90 -1.74
CA ARG A 600 -22.57 -8.56 -2.06
C ARG A 600 -21.46 -7.56 -2.31
N ASN A 601 -20.40 -7.63 -1.50
CA ASN A 601 -19.24 -6.74 -1.62
C ASN A 601 -18.54 -6.92 -2.99
N ASP A 602 -18.28 -8.16 -3.38
CA ASP A 602 -17.65 -8.46 -4.67
C ASP A 602 -18.56 -8.11 -5.85
N LEU A 603 -19.87 -8.38 -5.75
CA LEU A 603 -20.84 -8.01 -6.78
C LEU A 603 -20.83 -6.50 -7.04
N ILE A 604 -20.78 -5.67 -6.00
CA ILE A 604 -20.74 -4.22 -6.14
C ILE A 604 -19.49 -3.79 -6.93
N GLU A 605 -18.32 -4.32 -6.62
CA GLU A 605 -17.07 -3.97 -7.33
C GLU A 605 -17.13 -4.38 -8.82
N LEU A 606 -17.64 -5.59 -9.10
CA LEU A 606 -17.79 -6.10 -10.46
C LEU A 606 -18.78 -5.24 -11.27
N VAL A 607 -19.95 -4.93 -10.72
CA VAL A 607 -20.97 -4.11 -11.38
C VAL A 607 -20.47 -2.70 -11.62
N VAL A 608 -19.83 -2.08 -10.63
CA VAL A 608 -19.28 -0.72 -10.75
C VAL A 608 -18.23 -0.64 -11.87
N GLN A 609 -17.36 -1.64 -11.99
CA GLN A 609 -16.38 -1.66 -13.08
C GLN A 609 -17.01 -1.87 -14.46
N ALA A 610 -18.00 -2.74 -14.58
CA ALA A 610 -18.71 -2.96 -15.84
C ALA A 610 -19.46 -1.68 -16.28
N VAL A 611 -20.24 -1.09 -15.39
CA VAL A 611 -20.94 0.18 -15.65
C VAL A 611 -19.95 1.30 -15.97
N GLY A 612 -18.81 1.35 -15.27
CA GLY A 612 -17.73 2.29 -15.54
C GLY A 612 -17.22 2.24 -16.98
N GLY A 613 -17.15 1.05 -17.59
CA GLY A 613 -16.82 0.89 -19.01
C GLY A 613 -17.84 1.55 -19.94
N HIS A 614 -19.12 1.42 -19.62
CA HIS A 614 -20.19 2.12 -20.36
C HIS A 614 -20.13 3.64 -20.14
N VAL A 615 -19.83 4.10 -18.92
CA VAL A 615 -19.59 5.54 -18.64
C VAL A 615 -18.47 6.07 -19.51
N ASP A 616 -17.35 5.35 -19.62
CA ASP A 616 -16.23 5.73 -20.49
C ASP A 616 -16.67 5.85 -21.96
N GLY A 617 -17.46 4.92 -22.46
CA GLY A 617 -18.05 4.98 -23.80
C GLY A 617 -18.94 6.22 -24.01
N MET A 618 -19.76 6.59 -23.02
CA MET A 618 -20.58 7.78 -23.09
C MET A 618 -19.77 9.08 -23.01
N LEU A 619 -18.73 9.12 -22.19
CA LEU A 619 -17.81 10.25 -22.14
C LEU A 619 -17.12 10.46 -23.50
N GLN A 620 -16.66 9.39 -24.14
CA GLN A 620 -16.07 9.45 -25.48
C GLN A 620 -17.09 9.93 -26.54
N LYS A 621 -18.33 9.40 -26.52
CA LYS A 621 -19.41 9.89 -27.39
C LYS A 621 -19.68 11.37 -27.15
N ALA A 622 -19.79 11.82 -25.90
CA ALA A 622 -20.05 13.20 -25.53
C ALA A 622 -18.94 14.18 -26.00
N VAL A 623 -17.71 13.73 -25.95
CA VAL A 623 -16.56 14.56 -26.38
C VAL A 623 -16.42 14.60 -27.91
N ALA A 624 -16.65 13.48 -28.58
CA ALA A 624 -16.54 13.36 -30.05
C ALA A 624 -17.72 14.00 -30.80
N ALA A 625 -18.89 14.17 -30.16
CA ALA A 625 -20.07 14.70 -30.80
C ALA A 625 -19.88 16.13 -31.30
N GLY A 626 -20.15 16.35 -32.60
CA GLY A 626 -20.15 17.66 -33.22
C GLY A 626 -21.43 18.48 -32.94
N ASP A 627 -22.47 17.83 -32.39
CA ASP A 627 -23.76 18.41 -32.07
C ASP A 627 -23.92 18.61 -30.55
N ALA A 628 -24.33 19.82 -30.15
CA ALA A 628 -24.51 20.20 -28.77
C ALA A 628 -25.57 19.36 -28.02
N THR A 629 -26.58 18.84 -28.74
CA THR A 629 -27.65 18.02 -28.14
C THR A 629 -27.14 16.63 -27.80
N GLN A 630 -26.37 16.01 -28.70
CA GLN A 630 -25.75 14.71 -28.49
C GLN A 630 -24.68 14.76 -27.38
N THR A 631 -23.84 15.82 -27.40
CA THR A 631 -22.87 16.07 -26.33
C THR A 631 -23.55 16.14 -24.97
N ARG A 632 -24.66 16.88 -24.89
CA ARG A 632 -25.42 17.03 -23.65
C ARG A 632 -26.01 15.71 -23.20
N GLN A 633 -26.70 14.99 -24.07
CA GLN A 633 -27.38 13.75 -23.73
C GLN A 633 -26.40 12.68 -23.24
N ALA A 634 -25.31 12.46 -23.96
CA ALA A 634 -24.29 11.48 -23.57
C ALA A 634 -23.61 11.88 -22.24
N GLY A 635 -23.33 13.16 -22.04
CA GLY A 635 -22.74 13.66 -20.79
C GLY A 635 -23.70 13.51 -19.59
N GLU A 636 -25.00 13.74 -19.79
CA GLU A 636 -26.03 13.56 -18.75
C GLU A 636 -26.16 12.06 -18.36
N TYR A 637 -26.13 11.13 -19.32
CA TYR A 637 -26.11 9.69 -19.03
C TYR A 637 -24.84 9.30 -18.23
N ALA A 638 -23.67 9.72 -18.68
CA ALA A 638 -22.43 9.43 -17.97
C ALA A 638 -22.47 9.86 -16.51
N VAL A 639 -22.87 11.10 -16.26
CA VAL A 639 -22.97 11.66 -14.89
C VAL A 639 -24.07 10.95 -14.08
N ALA A 640 -25.21 10.62 -14.67
CA ALA A 640 -26.30 9.90 -14.00
C ALA A 640 -25.86 8.49 -13.58
N TRP A 641 -25.17 7.76 -14.46
CA TRP A 641 -24.65 6.42 -14.13
C TRP A 641 -23.57 6.46 -13.05
N MET A 642 -22.65 7.43 -13.10
CA MET A 642 -21.67 7.62 -12.00
C MET A 642 -22.35 7.82 -10.65
N ARG A 643 -23.46 8.56 -10.59
CA ARG A 643 -24.24 8.74 -9.35
C ARG A 643 -24.92 7.46 -8.88
N ARG A 644 -25.35 6.59 -9.79
CA ARG A 644 -25.93 5.28 -9.46
C ARG A 644 -24.84 4.30 -9.02
N MET A 645 -23.65 4.33 -9.65
CA MET A 645 -22.47 3.59 -9.17
C MET A 645 -22.11 4.01 -7.74
N ASP A 646 -22.11 5.31 -7.45
CA ASP A 646 -21.88 5.84 -6.11
C ASP A 646 -22.88 5.29 -5.09
N ALA A 647 -24.15 5.20 -5.44
CA ALA A 647 -25.18 4.65 -4.57
C ALA A 647 -24.97 3.17 -4.24
N LEU A 648 -24.49 2.36 -5.20
CA LEU A 648 -24.08 0.98 -4.95
C LEU A 648 -22.87 0.90 -4.03
N LEU A 649 -21.85 1.71 -4.28
CA LEU A 649 -20.65 1.79 -3.45
C LEU A 649 -20.96 2.23 -2.02
N HIS A 650 -21.98 3.08 -1.82
CA HIS A 650 -22.41 3.55 -0.50
C HIS A 650 -22.90 2.43 0.41
N LEU A 651 -23.34 1.30 -0.16
CA LEU A 651 -23.73 0.12 0.61
C LEU A 651 -22.53 -0.52 1.36
N ARG A 652 -21.30 -0.17 0.97
CA ARG A 652 -20.06 -0.65 1.57
C ARG A 652 -19.41 0.45 2.44
N PRO A 653 -19.35 0.28 3.77
CA PRO A 653 -18.73 1.28 4.66
C PRO A 653 -17.23 1.50 4.37
N ASP A 654 -16.52 0.45 3.94
CA ASP A 654 -15.09 0.47 3.58
C ASP A 654 -14.80 1.11 2.21
N ARG A 655 -15.84 1.53 1.48
CA ARG A 655 -15.76 2.18 0.16
C ARG A 655 -16.37 3.59 0.20
N ARG A 656 -16.23 4.31 1.31
CA ARG A 656 -16.77 5.67 1.47
C ARG A 656 -15.65 6.67 1.72
N LEU A 657 -15.64 7.76 0.96
CA LEU A 657 -14.75 8.90 1.21
C LEU A 657 -14.96 9.49 2.61
N GLU A 658 -16.21 9.47 3.08
CA GLU A 658 -16.58 9.93 4.42
C GLU A 658 -15.81 9.17 5.51
N SER A 659 -15.75 7.84 5.43
CA SER A 659 -14.98 7.01 6.37
C SER A 659 -13.49 7.36 6.39
N TRP A 660 -12.89 7.65 5.22
CA TRP A 660 -11.50 8.08 5.09
C TRP A 660 -11.24 9.45 5.73
N THR A 661 -12.11 10.42 5.46
CA THR A 661 -12.00 11.77 6.03
C THR A 661 -12.34 11.82 7.53
N GLU A 662 -13.28 11.00 8.00
CA GLU A 662 -13.57 10.84 9.43
C GLU A 662 -12.39 10.23 10.19
N ALA A 663 -11.77 9.20 9.64
CA ALA A 663 -10.56 8.62 10.21
C ALA A 663 -9.44 9.67 10.32
N ALA A 664 -9.26 10.52 9.30
CA ALA A 664 -8.28 11.61 9.35
C ALA A 664 -8.64 12.65 10.44
N ARG A 665 -9.88 13.12 10.46
CA ARG A 665 -10.35 14.10 11.48
C ARG A 665 -10.28 13.58 12.91
N SER A 666 -10.39 12.27 13.12
CA SER A 666 -10.35 11.68 14.46
C SER A 666 -9.02 11.89 15.21
N TRP A 667 -7.92 12.24 14.50
CA TRP A 667 -6.62 12.59 15.07
C TRP A 667 -6.52 14.05 15.51
N ALA A 668 -7.52 14.88 15.18
CA ALA A 668 -7.49 16.31 15.46
C ALA A 668 -7.80 16.65 16.92
N ARG A 669 -7.13 17.68 17.43
CA ARG A 669 -7.36 18.26 18.77
C ARG A 669 -8.04 19.64 18.69
N SER A 670 -8.28 20.14 17.49
CA SER A 670 -9.00 21.40 17.22
C SER A 670 -9.68 21.33 15.85
N ASP A 671 -10.60 22.24 15.59
CA ASP A 671 -11.31 22.34 14.30
C ASP A 671 -10.35 22.66 13.15
N ASP A 672 -9.33 23.49 13.40
CA ASP A 672 -8.30 23.81 12.38
C ASP A 672 -7.47 22.56 12.03
N GLN A 673 -7.10 21.76 13.03
CA GLN A 673 -6.43 20.47 12.76
C GLN A 673 -7.35 19.49 12.04
N ALA A 674 -8.64 19.47 12.36
CA ALA A 674 -9.60 18.61 11.67
C ALA A 674 -9.73 19.00 10.18
N ALA A 675 -9.79 20.30 9.89
CA ALA A 675 -9.80 20.81 8.51
C ALA A 675 -8.51 20.48 7.77
N TYR A 676 -7.35 20.64 8.41
CA TYR A 676 -6.03 20.29 7.86
C TYR A 676 -5.92 18.81 7.52
N TYR A 677 -6.30 17.91 8.44
CA TYR A 677 -6.25 16.47 8.19
C TYR A 677 -7.24 16.02 7.13
N ASP A 678 -8.44 16.62 7.08
CA ASP A 678 -9.43 16.36 6.04
C ASP A 678 -8.92 16.74 4.66
N GLU A 679 -8.31 17.93 4.51
CA GLU A 679 -7.73 18.38 3.26
C GLU A 679 -6.55 17.50 2.84
N ASN A 680 -5.61 17.21 3.75
CA ASN A 680 -4.45 16.35 3.49
C ASN A 680 -4.87 14.94 3.05
N ALA A 681 -5.89 14.35 3.71
CA ALA A 681 -6.43 13.04 3.36
C ALA A 681 -7.05 13.01 1.95
N ARG A 682 -7.82 14.04 1.59
CA ARG A 682 -8.42 14.16 0.25
C ARG A 682 -7.40 14.47 -0.82
N ARG A 683 -6.45 15.34 -0.53
CA ARG A 683 -5.35 15.72 -1.44
C ARG A 683 -4.59 14.49 -1.91
N LEU A 684 -4.18 13.63 -1.00
CA LEU A 684 -3.42 12.41 -1.31
C LEU A 684 -4.09 11.52 -2.36
N ILE A 685 -5.42 11.34 -2.26
CA ILE A 685 -6.15 10.40 -3.11
C ILE A 685 -6.82 11.05 -4.32
N THR A 686 -6.61 12.37 -4.53
CA THR A 686 -7.14 13.12 -5.68
C THR A 686 -6.03 13.84 -6.43
N THR A 687 -5.70 15.07 -6.06
CA THR A 687 -4.68 15.88 -6.75
C THR A 687 -3.25 15.49 -6.43
N TRP A 688 -3.05 14.73 -5.36
CA TRP A 688 -1.77 14.42 -4.75
C TRP A 688 -0.97 15.66 -4.29
N GLY A 689 -1.16 16.78 -4.94
CA GLY A 689 -0.49 18.05 -4.74
C GLY A 689 0.23 18.59 -5.98
N TRP A 690 0.31 17.77 -7.04
CA TRP A 690 0.90 18.13 -8.32
C TRP A 690 0.05 17.63 -9.48
N PRO A 691 -0.08 18.41 -10.57
CA PRO A 691 -0.88 18.03 -11.73
C PRO A 691 -0.49 16.66 -12.30
N GLU A 692 0.79 16.35 -12.34
CA GLU A 692 1.29 15.11 -12.93
C GLU A 692 0.95 13.84 -12.12
N LEU A 693 0.60 14.01 -10.83
CA LEU A 693 0.15 12.91 -9.95
C LEU A 693 -1.36 12.98 -9.66
N SER A 694 -2.07 13.91 -10.29
CA SER A 694 -3.53 14.00 -10.18
C SER A 694 -4.18 12.68 -10.59
N ASP A 695 -5.13 12.22 -9.77
CA ASP A 695 -5.83 10.94 -9.93
C ASP A 695 -4.93 9.68 -9.95
N TYR A 696 -3.69 9.76 -9.45
CA TYR A 696 -2.82 8.59 -9.33
C TYR A 696 -3.43 7.49 -8.46
N ALA A 697 -4.07 7.88 -7.35
CA ALA A 697 -4.75 7.00 -6.41
C ALA A 697 -6.22 6.78 -6.76
N SER A 698 -6.59 6.87 -8.04
CA SER A 698 -7.98 6.78 -8.50
C SER A 698 -8.73 5.58 -7.90
N ARG A 699 -9.80 5.87 -7.14
CA ARG A 699 -10.59 4.86 -6.43
C ARG A 699 -12.06 4.98 -6.74
N ALA A 700 -12.71 3.83 -6.89
CA ALA A 700 -14.16 3.75 -6.94
C ALA A 700 -14.70 3.70 -5.49
N TRP A 701 -14.93 4.87 -4.89
CA TRP A 701 -15.52 5.04 -3.56
C TRP A 701 -16.75 5.94 -3.64
N SER A 702 -17.77 5.63 -2.83
CA SER A 702 -18.91 6.53 -2.62
C SER A 702 -18.43 7.86 -2.05
N GLY A 703 -19.05 8.94 -2.47
CA GLY A 703 -18.58 10.29 -2.20
C GLY A 703 -17.51 10.74 -3.19
N LEU A 704 -16.44 9.99 -3.36
CA LEU A 704 -15.42 10.30 -4.37
C LEU A 704 -16.00 10.20 -5.79
N THR A 705 -16.78 9.16 -6.08
CA THR A 705 -17.45 8.98 -7.36
C THR A 705 -18.47 10.09 -7.64
N ARG A 706 -19.30 10.46 -6.65
CA ARG A 706 -20.37 11.45 -6.79
C ARG A 706 -19.88 12.89 -6.68
N ASP A 707 -19.14 13.21 -5.60
CA ASP A 707 -18.84 14.58 -5.19
C ASP A 707 -17.51 15.08 -5.77
N TYR A 708 -16.68 14.19 -6.33
CA TYR A 708 -15.46 14.56 -7.03
C TYR A 708 -15.53 14.23 -8.53
N TYR A 709 -15.56 12.97 -8.93
CA TYR A 709 -15.48 12.62 -10.36
C TYR A 709 -16.73 13.08 -11.13
N ALA A 710 -17.93 12.69 -10.73
CA ALA A 710 -19.17 13.08 -11.42
C ALA A 710 -19.41 14.59 -11.37
N ALA A 711 -19.10 15.25 -10.25
CA ALA A 711 -19.20 16.69 -10.10
C ALA A 711 -18.20 17.43 -11.01
N ARG A 712 -16.97 16.95 -11.12
CA ARG A 712 -15.94 17.50 -11.98
C ARG A 712 -16.29 17.42 -13.48
N TRP A 713 -16.78 16.25 -13.92
CA TRP A 713 -17.27 16.07 -15.28
C TRP A 713 -18.49 16.94 -15.56
N SER A 714 -19.44 17.02 -14.63
CA SER A 714 -20.62 17.91 -14.76
C SER A 714 -20.21 19.36 -14.94
N ALA A 715 -19.29 19.86 -14.10
CA ALA A 715 -18.78 21.23 -14.18
C ALA A 715 -18.08 21.52 -15.52
N TRP A 716 -17.33 20.55 -16.05
CA TRP A 716 -16.69 20.66 -17.35
C TRP A 716 -17.72 20.74 -18.50
N PHE A 717 -18.74 19.89 -18.49
CA PHE A 717 -19.83 19.94 -19.49
C PHE A 717 -20.62 21.26 -19.40
N ASP A 718 -20.88 21.76 -18.20
CA ASP A 718 -21.57 23.04 -17.99
C ASP A 718 -20.78 24.24 -18.51
N ALA A 719 -19.48 24.28 -18.28
CA ALA A 719 -18.58 25.29 -18.81
C ALA A 719 -18.57 25.27 -20.34
N ARG A 720 -18.42 24.09 -20.94
CA ARG A 720 -18.42 23.88 -22.40
C ARG A 720 -19.76 24.31 -23.02
N ARG A 721 -20.88 23.96 -22.43
CA ARG A 721 -22.23 24.33 -22.87
C ARG A 721 -22.46 25.83 -22.86
N SER A 722 -21.93 26.53 -21.84
CA SER A 722 -22.09 27.99 -21.67
C SER A 722 -21.01 28.79 -22.38
N GLY A 723 -20.10 28.15 -23.13
CA GLY A 723 -18.98 28.84 -23.79
C GLY A 723 -17.94 29.44 -22.82
N ARG A 724 -17.98 29.03 -21.55
CA ARG A 724 -17.03 29.49 -20.54
C ARG A 724 -15.80 28.58 -20.50
N GLY A 725 -14.65 29.14 -20.12
CA GLY A 725 -13.46 28.36 -19.81
C GLY A 725 -13.68 27.50 -18.56
N PHE A 726 -13.09 26.29 -18.53
CA PHE A 726 -13.00 25.45 -17.36
C PHE A 726 -11.53 25.35 -16.94
N SER A 727 -11.24 25.69 -15.69
CA SER A 727 -9.93 25.48 -15.07
C SER A 727 -10.04 24.33 -14.08
N LEU A 728 -9.37 23.22 -14.39
CA LEU A 728 -9.35 22.06 -13.55
C LEU A 728 -8.69 22.37 -12.20
N ASP A 729 -7.53 23.03 -12.21
CA ASP A 729 -6.80 23.39 -10.99
C ASP A 729 -7.65 24.24 -10.03
N ILE A 730 -8.34 25.26 -10.55
CA ILE A 730 -9.21 26.10 -9.72
C ILE A 730 -10.34 25.27 -9.14
N TRP A 731 -10.96 24.39 -9.93
CA TRP A 731 -12.03 23.52 -9.47
C TRP A 731 -11.55 22.59 -8.35
N GLN A 732 -10.41 21.94 -8.55
CA GLN A 732 -9.80 21.01 -7.59
C GLN A 732 -9.41 21.73 -6.29
N GLN A 733 -8.77 22.90 -6.38
CA GLN A 733 -8.40 23.69 -5.20
C GLN A 733 -9.65 24.14 -4.43
N THR A 734 -10.71 24.57 -5.14
CA THR A 734 -11.98 24.92 -4.49
C THR A 734 -12.60 23.74 -3.77
N TRP A 735 -12.55 22.55 -4.35
CA TRP A 735 -13.06 21.33 -3.74
C TRP A 735 -12.23 20.92 -2.49
N LEU A 736 -10.92 21.11 -2.52
CA LEU A 736 -10.03 20.80 -1.39
C LEU A 736 -10.15 21.80 -0.25
N SER A 737 -10.28 23.10 -0.53
CA SER A 737 -10.25 24.18 0.48
C SER A 737 -11.43 24.18 1.44
N SER A 738 -12.51 23.48 1.13
CA SER A 738 -13.68 23.35 2.01
C SER A 738 -13.69 21.99 2.69
N PRO A 739 -14.00 21.89 3.99
CA PRO A 739 -14.15 20.59 4.65
C PRO A 739 -15.18 19.72 3.93
N TYR A 740 -14.83 18.46 3.73
CA TYR A 740 -15.69 17.54 3.00
C TYR A 740 -17.01 17.30 3.76
N ARG A 741 -18.10 17.43 3.03
CA ARG A 741 -19.44 17.06 3.47
C ARG A 741 -20.08 16.19 2.40
N ALA A 742 -20.35 14.95 2.75
CA ALA A 742 -20.97 14.00 1.82
C ALA A 742 -22.37 14.50 1.40
N SER A 743 -22.62 14.60 0.10
CA SER A 743 -23.97 14.74 -0.41
C SER A 743 -24.76 13.44 -0.16
N PRO A 744 -26.10 13.49 0.00
CA PRO A 744 -26.86 12.26 0.16
C PRO A 744 -26.77 11.40 -1.12
N PRO A 745 -26.49 10.09 -1.01
CA PRO A 745 -26.51 9.17 -2.16
C PRO A 745 -27.94 8.97 -2.66
N LEU A 746 -28.08 8.48 -3.89
CA LEU A 746 -29.37 8.00 -4.38
C LEU A 746 -29.82 6.78 -3.54
N PRO A 747 -31.12 6.61 -3.29
CA PRO A 747 -31.61 5.46 -2.55
C PRO A 747 -31.50 4.18 -3.38
N VAL A 748 -31.02 3.11 -2.75
CA VAL A 748 -30.99 1.75 -3.30
C VAL A 748 -31.91 0.88 -2.43
N SER A 749 -33.05 0.46 -2.97
CA SER A 749 -33.99 -0.38 -2.22
C SER A 749 -33.60 -1.85 -2.27
N ASP A 750 -33.05 -2.30 -3.36
CA ASP A 750 -32.53 -3.66 -3.57
C ASP A 750 -31.30 -3.64 -4.48
N LEU A 751 -30.17 -4.15 -3.93
CA LEU A 751 -28.89 -4.22 -4.63
C LEU A 751 -28.97 -4.96 -5.96
N PHE A 752 -29.64 -6.10 -5.99
CA PHE A 752 -29.64 -7.00 -7.15
C PHE A 752 -30.47 -6.46 -8.29
N SER A 753 -31.67 -5.94 -7.98
CA SER A 753 -32.54 -5.29 -8.96
C SER A 753 -31.89 -4.01 -9.52
N GLU A 754 -31.28 -3.19 -8.67
CA GLU A 754 -30.59 -1.98 -9.11
C GLU A 754 -29.39 -2.29 -10.00
N SER A 755 -28.56 -3.29 -9.63
CA SER A 755 -27.43 -3.75 -10.43
C SER A 755 -27.87 -4.24 -11.81
N LYS A 756 -28.91 -5.07 -11.86
CA LYS A 756 -29.47 -5.59 -13.12
C LYS A 756 -29.98 -4.47 -14.01
N ASN A 757 -30.87 -3.61 -13.46
CA ASN A 757 -31.48 -2.51 -14.21
C ASN A 757 -30.43 -1.53 -14.75
N LEU A 758 -29.41 -1.23 -13.96
CA LEU A 758 -28.34 -0.32 -14.36
C LEU A 758 -27.52 -0.92 -15.54
N LEU A 759 -27.13 -2.18 -15.46
CA LEU A 759 -26.40 -2.86 -16.54
C LEU A 759 -27.22 -2.95 -17.82
N GLU A 760 -28.51 -3.30 -17.74
CA GLU A 760 -29.41 -3.38 -18.89
C GLU A 760 -29.59 -2.01 -19.55
N GLU A 761 -29.80 -0.95 -18.78
CA GLU A 761 -29.91 0.43 -19.30
C GLU A 761 -28.61 0.86 -20.00
N CYS A 762 -27.45 0.64 -19.36
CA CYS A 762 -26.16 0.98 -19.95
C CYS A 762 -25.95 0.31 -21.31
N ARG A 763 -26.23 -0.99 -21.44
CA ARG A 763 -26.12 -1.74 -22.69
C ARG A 763 -27.05 -1.22 -23.79
N GLN A 764 -28.30 -0.90 -23.44
CA GLN A 764 -29.24 -0.33 -24.37
C GLN A 764 -28.78 1.01 -24.95
N GLN A 765 -28.31 1.91 -24.09
CA GLN A 765 -27.90 3.25 -24.49
C GLN A 765 -26.52 3.31 -25.16
N THR A 766 -25.64 2.36 -24.90
CA THR A 766 -24.32 2.31 -25.56
C THR A 766 -24.37 1.62 -26.93
N SER A 767 -25.35 0.76 -27.17
CA SER A 767 -25.56 0.07 -28.46
C SER A 767 -26.23 0.95 -29.53
N THR A 768 -26.88 2.05 -29.12
CA THR A 768 -27.45 3.09 -29.98
C THR A 768 -26.45 4.23 -30.18
#